data_567907cfbec4991a7c9ded48f368bb3b
#
_entry.id   567907cfbec4991a7c9ded48f368bb3b
#
_cell.length_a   1.000
_cell.length_b   1.000
_cell.length_c   1.000
_cell.angle_alpha   90.00
_cell.angle_beta   90.00
_cell.angle_gamma   90.00
#
_symmetry.space_group_name_H-M   'P 1'
#
loop_
_entity.id
_entity.type
_entity.pdbx_description
1 polymer ?
#
loop_
_entity_poly.entity_id
_entity_poly.type
_entity_poly.pdbx_seq_one_letter_code
_entity_poly.pdbx_strand_id
1 'polypeptide(L)'
;MNFKKIGKIPLWWGIIIWAVFVLLFFAPAVFGGKVLAPVDCVECLFKPFATQPMEEVHNQYNVDGASQYLPYSWAMQQSWQSDGYMGWNPYTHNGTSLPENTMLSPGDWHHWLFGFLPFWTAWDVGIWMQFFIAGLGMIILLKSRGIPVPYALLGAVSFSFYSQFIMWIYDRWLGGMIWAPLIVWALLEGRRKNKLVHIPSILFIALGFRGGHLQACLFVFLLVLCVFLADWWKRTNHWSWKVLLKSSSFYFISGFLAALLSLDVFVDTLPRMEGCKSLPFVWGLENLPFLVTSVMPTLFGIPQTISISKVIGADLFDIKFGGGVVFVLAVLALFNRQAPLTAKFCFLVSLIVSCTPLSTFFYSRSTVVMAFGMSWLAGWQLFDLRQHPALPIWRRLAWWGIGILCVWLAVSVAVQWFHEPLLLKLHSFIDGNITTFQQKYRHSWYLLRSEHLLNQLMIWDWRNVSLILLVGIGGWACSRLNISSRYPKWWAGLVVLCTFGEQIVFSSSWITYSDKPESGYLYREPEWMSEFRGHVGDGAVVIINPHNDLDFLCTNHLSTYGIRLASGYETVQPKYLRPLSDGHYHRKDYAMAGISHLLCDARAGKPSLDGWNLVQETEDFFLLENPLYRGRYFVRTQEEGNHFSPVVPDWRTNNKIHVTVPPGTKELSVLESYSKGWSARSGKGEELPLSSTERYSILVFVPDSEQQTEILLQYHTPYRGWYYSIMGGIALFLLVTAFLQRRINIKTGKMG
;
A
#
# COMPACT_ATOMS: atom_id res chain seq x y z
N MET A 1 -5.00 33.61 -31.35
CA MET A 1 -4.75 34.49 -30.19
C MET A 1 -3.29 34.34 -29.71
N ASN A 2 -2.56 35.44 -29.59
CA ASN A 2 -1.13 35.47 -29.39
C ASN A 2 -0.76 35.14 -27.91
N PHE A 3 -0.40 33.91 -27.62
CA PHE A 3 -0.02 33.40 -26.29
C PHE A 3 1.27 34.00 -25.70
N LYS A 4 1.91 34.99 -26.38
CA LYS A 4 3.25 35.48 -26.06
C LYS A 4 3.39 36.45 -24.87
N LYS A 5 2.29 36.90 -24.23
CA LYS A 5 2.34 37.95 -23.20
C LYS A 5 2.01 37.52 -21.75
N ILE A 6 1.84 36.23 -21.47
CA ILE A 6 1.65 35.79 -20.08
C ILE A 6 3.03 35.42 -19.54
N GLY A 7 3.57 36.22 -18.61
CA GLY A 7 4.85 35.94 -17.94
C GLY A 7 4.90 34.47 -17.52
N LYS A 8 5.68 33.69 -18.25
CA LYS A 8 5.76 32.22 -18.07
C LYS A 8 6.49 31.96 -16.76
N ILE A 9 5.79 31.46 -15.75
CA ILE A 9 6.46 30.84 -14.61
C ILE A 9 7.22 29.63 -15.18
N PRO A 10 8.56 29.58 -15.06
CA PRO A 10 9.36 28.46 -15.51
C PRO A 10 8.94 27.17 -14.79
N LEU A 11 9.16 26.01 -15.40
CA LEU A 11 8.81 24.70 -14.82
C LEU A 11 9.49 24.47 -13.46
N TRP A 12 10.75 24.89 -13.34
CA TRP A 12 11.53 24.70 -12.12
C TRP A 12 10.93 25.43 -10.90
N TRP A 13 10.28 26.59 -11.06
CA TRP A 13 9.50 27.21 -9.98
C TRP A 13 8.33 26.34 -9.55
N GLY A 14 7.63 25.73 -10.50
CA GLY A 14 6.55 24.79 -10.19
C GLY A 14 7.06 23.58 -9.40
N ILE A 15 8.24 23.07 -9.74
CA ILE A 15 8.88 21.97 -9.03
C ILE A 15 9.25 22.37 -7.59
N ILE A 16 9.84 23.56 -7.41
CA ILE A 16 10.21 24.05 -6.08
C ILE A 16 8.96 24.26 -5.21
N ILE A 17 7.94 24.94 -5.73
CA ILE A 17 6.68 25.16 -5.00
C ILE A 17 6.05 23.82 -4.63
N TRP A 18 6.08 22.86 -5.54
CA TRP A 18 5.56 21.52 -5.28
C TRP A 18 6.35 20.77 -4.19
N ALA A 19 7.67 20.85 -4.24
CA ALA A 19 8.53 20.28 -3.18
C ALA A 19 8.21 20.91 -1.81
N VAL A 20 8.01 22.22 -1.75
CA VAL A 20 7.62 22.90 -0.52
C VAL A 20 6.26 22.42 -0.02
N PHE A 21 5.28 22.21 -0.89
CA PHE A 21 3.98 21.66 -0.48
C PHE A 21 4.09 20.25 0.11
N VAL A 22 4.89 19.36 -0.49
CA VAL A 22 5.13 18.03 0.05
C VAL A 22 5.82 18.10 1.43
N LEU A 23 6.85 18.92 1.57
CA LEU A 23 7.54 19.07 2.85
C LEU A 23 6.64 19.66 3.94
N LEU A 24 5.78 20.65 3.60
CA LEU A 24 4.81 21.22 4.53
C LEU A 24 3.70 20.23 4.90
N PHE A 25 3.27 19.38 3.96
CA PHE A 25 2.26 18.36 4.23
C PHE A 25 2.76 17.34 5.26
N PHE A 26 4.02 16.98 5.20
CA PHE A 26 4.66 16.04 6.11
C PHE A 26 5.51 16.75 7.20
N ALA A 27 5.18 17.99 7.52
CA ALA A 27 5.96 18.82 8.43
C ALA A 27 6.28 18.16 9.81
N PRO A 28 5.38 17.41 10.45
CA PRO A 28 5.71 16.76 11.71
C PRO A 28 6.85 15.74 11.60
N ALA A 29 6.93 14.99 10.48
CA ALA A 29 8.03 14.06 10.24
C ALA A 29 9.29 14.76 9.70
N VAL A 30 9.13 15.81 8.88
CA VAL A 30 10.27 16.51 8.28
C VAL A 30 10.98 17.40 9.29
N PHE A 31 10.23 18.13 10.12
CA PHE A 31 10.76 19.18 11.02
C PHE A 31 10.52 18.90 12.50
N GLY A 32 9.54 18.01 12.82
CA GLY A 32 9.10 17.75 14.19
C GLY A 32 9.73 16.53 14.87
N GLY A 33 10.68 15.86 14.22
CA GLY A 33 11.35 14.67 14.79
C GLY A 33 10.46 13.40 14.90
N LYS A 34 9.22 13.47 14.41
CA LYS A 34 8.29 12.34 14.37
C LYS A 34 8.61 11.42 13.18
N VAL A 35 8.10 10.19 13.22
CA VAL A 35 8.07 9.26 12.08
C VAL A 35 6.65 9.11 11.56
N LEU A 36 6.54 8.89 10.26
CA LEU A 36 5.26 8.70 9.57
C LEU A 36 4.84 7.23 9.69
N ALA A 37 4.43 6.81 10.88
CA ALA A 37 4.15 5.41 11.14
C ALA A 37 3.06 5.25 12.22
N PRO A 38 2.17 4.22 12.09
CA PRO A 38 1.10 3.95 13.04
C PRO A 38 1.61 3.10 14.24
N VAL A 39 2.66 3.57 14.92
CA VAL A 39 3.22 2.87 16.10
C VAL A 39 2.21 2.83 17.24
N ASP A 40 1.36 3.85 17.35
CA ASP A 40 0.26 3.94 18.32
C ASP A 40 -0.70 2.73 18.22
N CYS A 41 -0.90 2.15 17.03
CA CYS A 41 -1.68 0.92 16.90
C CYS A 41 -1.08 -0.24 17.72
N VAL A 42 0.25 -0.33 17.81
CA VAL A 42 0.92 -1.37 18.62
C VAL A 42 0.78 -1.05 20.11
N GLU A 43 0.99 0.21 20.47
CA GLU A 43 0.97 0.66 21.86
C GLU A 43 -0.43 0.70 22.47
N CYS A 44 -1.50 0.79 21.65
CA CYS A 44 -2.88 0.89 22.13
C CYS A 44 -3.71 -0.37 21.89
N LEU A 45 -3.47 -1.11 20.80
CA LEU A 45 -4.39 -2.18 20.35
C LEU A 45 -3.87 -3.59 20.60
N PHE A 46 -2.56 -3.83 20.50
CA PHE A 46 -2.04 -5.19 20.44
C PHE A 46 -1.46 -5.67 21.76
N LYS A 47 -2.20 -6.52 22.47
CA LYS A 47 -1.66 -7.24 23.63
C LYS A 47 -0.63 -8.29 23.16
N PRO A 48 0.48 -8.49 23.86
CA PRO A 48 0.90 -7.87 25.14
C PRO A 48 1.73 -6.58 24.98
N PHE A 49 1.79 -5.96 23.80
CA PHE A 49 2.58 -4.74 23.58
C PHE A 49 1.86 -3.46 24.02
N ALA A 50 0.53 -3.50 24.18
CA ALA A 50 -0.26 -2.35 24.51
C ALA A 50 0.03 -1.84 25.92
N THR A 51 0.56 -0.62 26.02
CA THR A 51 0.87 0.09 27.25
C THR A 51 -0.04 1.30 27.46
N GLN A 52 -0.80 1.68 26.43
CA GLN A 52 -1.71 2.84 26.40
C GLN A 52 -3.16 2.38 26.27
N PRO A 53 -4.12 3.20 26.73
CA PRO A 53 -5.54 2.92 26.50
C PRO A 53 -5.89 2.80 25.02
N MET A 54 -6.76 1.86 24.68
CA MET A 54 -7.23 1.64 23.30
C MET A 54 -7.90 2.89 22.70
N GLU A 55 -8.47 3.75 23.52
CA GLU A 55 -9.12 4.98 23.14
C GLU A 55 -8.17 6.02 22.55
N GLU A 56 -6.87 5.93 22.87
CA GLU A 56 -5.84 6.86 22.41
C GLU A 56 -5.34 6.56 20.99
N VAL A 57 -5.72 5.42 20.40
CA VAL A 57 -5.34 5.14 19.01
C VAL A 57 -5.87 6.22 18.06
N HIS A 58 -4.97 6.83 17.32
CA HIS A 58 -5.32 7.89 16.37
C HIS A 58 -6.13 7.36 15.19
N ASN A 59 -5.64 6.28 14.57
CA ASN A 59 -6.32 5.68 13.41
C ASN A 59 -6.30 4.14 13.49
N GLN A 60 -7.40 3.58 13.94
CA GLN A 60 -7.60 2.12 14.05
C GLN A 60 -7.54 1.36 12.72
N TYR A 61 -7.69 2.03 11.58
CA TYR A 61 -7.62 1.41 10.26
C TYR A 61 -6.19 1.18 9.78
N ASN A 62 -5.20 1.71 10.50
CA ASN A 62 -3.78 1.56 10.17
C ASN A 62 -3.16 0.26 10.74
N VAL A 63 -3.99 -0.68 11.20
CA VAL A 63 -3.56 -1.97 11.77
C VAL A 63 -2.66 -2.74 10.81
N ASP A 64 -3.00 -2.80 9.53
CA ASP A 64 -2.19 -3.50 8.53
C ASP A 64 -0.82 -2.81 8.33
N GLY A 65 -0.79 -1.48 8.38
CA GLY A 65 0.46 -0.71 8.36
C GLY A 65 1.40 -1.12 9.49
N ALA A 66 0.86 -1.21 10.72
CA ALA A 66 1.60 -1.58 11.91
C ALA A 66 1.97 -3.07 11.95
N SER A 67 1.04 -3.97 11.59
CA SER A 67 1.20 -5.42 11.79
C SER A 67 1.80 -6.17 10.59
N GLN A 68 1.77 -5.60 9.39
CA GLN A 68 2.31 -6.22 8.18
C GLN A 68 3.43 -5.40 7.55
N TYR A 69 3.11 -4.18 7.09
CA TYR A 69 4.04 -3.43 6.24
C TYR A 69 5.30 -2.99 6.95
N LEU A 70 5.21 -2.52 8.20
CA LEU A 70 6.38 -2.16 8.99
C LEU A 70 7.26 -3.38 9.31
N PRO A 71 6.74 -4.50 9.91
CA PRO A 71 7.55 -5.68 10.19
C PRO A 71 8.18 -6.31 8.95
N TYR A 72 7.47 -6.40 7.84
CA TYR A 72 8.03 -6.95 6.61
C TYR A 72 9.06 -6.04 5.95
N SER A 73 8.87 -4.71 6.00
CA SER A 73 9.89 -3.77 5.53
C SER A 73 11.16 -3.84 6.38
N TRP A 74 11.00 -4.08 7.69
CA TRP A 74 12.12 -4.35 8.59
C TRP A 74 12.86 -5.63 8.19
N ALA A 75 12.14 -6.73 7.97
CA ALA A 75 12.73 -7.99 7.52
C ALA A 75 13.45 -7.85 6.17
N MET A 76 12.91 -7.06 5.24
CA MET A 76 13.58 -6.73 3.97
C MET A 76 14.90 -6.00 4.18
N GLN A 77 14.92 -4.99 5.07
CA GLN A 77 16.16 -4.27 5.39
C GLN A 77 17.20 -5.20 5.98
N GLN A 78 16.82 -6.05 6.95
CA GLN A 78 17.72 -7.03 7.57
C GLN A 78 18.30 -7.98 6.51
N SER A 79 17.45 -8.49 5.61
CA SER A 79 17.89 -9.39 4.53
C SER A 79 18.84 -8.69 3.55
N TRP A 80 18.57 -7.42 3.22
CA TRP A 80 19.45 -6.63 2.36
C TRP A 80 20.80 -6.36 3.00
N GLN A 81 20.81 -5.95 4.29
CA GLN A 81 22.04 -5.61 5.01
C GLN A 81 22.93 -6.83 5.24
N SER A 82 22.33 -8.01 5.50
CA SER A 82 23.09 -9.24 5.74
C SER A 82 23.67 -9.88 4.47
N ASP A 83 22.93 -9.84 3.36
CA ASP A 83 23.24 -10.64 2.16
C ASP A 83 23.26 -9.85 0.86
N GLY A 84 23.00 -8.55 0.88
CA GLY A 84 22.99 -7.69 -0.31
C GLY A 84 21.76 -7.85 -1.21
N TYR A 85 20.73 -8.59 -0.79
CA TYR A 85 19.46 -8.71 -1.51
C TYR A 85 18.31 -9.11 -0.60
N MET A 86 17.10 -8.79 -1.01
CA MET A 86 15.84 -9.12 -0.30
C MET A 86 15.35 -10.49 -0.75
N GLY A 87 15.64 -11.54 0.02
CA GLY A 87 15.33 -12.92 -0.35
C GLY A 87 14.37 -13.59 0.63
N TRP A 88 14.85 -13.96 1.79
CA TRP A 88 14.16 -14.76 2.78
C TRP A 88 13.87 -14.02 4.07
N ASN A 89 12.68 -14.21 4.63
CA ASN A 89 12.33 -13.79 5.98
C ASN A 89 12.23 -15.04 6.87
N PRO A 90 13.18 -15.29 7.77
CA PRO A 90 13.17 -16.45 8.63
C PRO A 90 12.23 -16.31 9.85
N TYR A 91 11.64 -15.14 10.06
CA TYR A 91 10.96 -14.79 11.31
C TYR A 91 9.44 -14.98 11.27
N THR A 92 8.82 -15.16 10.10
CA THR A 92 7.38 -15.39 9.98
C THR A 92 7.10 -16.65 9.17
N HIS A 93 5.99 -17.35 9.50
CA HIS A 93 5.56 -18.59 8.82
C HIS A 93 6.64 -19.69 8.83
N ASN A 94 7.44 -19.73 9.86
CA ASN A 94 8.60 -20.63 9.94
C ASN A 94 9.59 -20.47 8.77
N GLY A 95 9.65 -19.28 8.20
CA GLY A 95 10.40 -18.89 7.02
C GLY A 95 9.52 -18.69 5.77
N THR A 96 9.66 -17.54 5.11
CA THR A 96 8.90 -17.19 3.90
C THR A 96 9.72 -16.34 2.92
N SER A 97 9.42 -16.45 1.64
CA SER A 97 10.02 -15.63 0.58
C SER A 97 9.49 -14.20 0.61
N LEU A 98 10.36 -13.20 0.72
CA LEU A 98 10.01 -11.79 0.63
C LEU A 98 9.57 -11.38 -0.78
N PRO A 99 10.23 -11.80 -1.88
CA PRO A 99 9.81 -11.46 -3.24
C PRO A 99 8.44 -11.99 -3.63
N GLU A 100 8.01 -13.12 -3.03
CA GLU A 100 6.68 -13.68 -3.27
C GLU A 100 5.57 -12.89 -2.56
N ASN A 101 5.90 -12.02 -1.59
CA ASN A 101 4.91 -11.27 -0.84
C ASN A 101 4.34 -10.12 -1.68
N THR A 102 3.11 -10.33 -2.20
CA THR A 102 2.42 -9.36 -3.07
C THR A 102 2.12 -8.04 -2.38
N MET A 103 2.03 -8.03 -1.05
CA MET A 103 1.72 -6.82 -0.26
C MET A 103 2.92 -5.88 -0.20
N LEU A 104 4.13 -6.42 -0.15
CA LEU A 104 5.35 -5.63 -0.07
C LEU A 104 5.79 -5.02 -1.40
N SER A 105 5.42 -5.65 -2.53
CA SER A 105 5.92 -5.25 -3.85
C SER A 105 7.44 -5.04 -3.89
N PRO A 106 8.26 -6.09 -3.65
CA PRO A 106 9.71 -5.95 -3.50
C PRO A 106 10.41 -5.34 -4.73
N GLY A 107 9.74 -5.38 -5.88
CA GLY A 107 10.19 -4.73 -7.11
C GLY A 107 10.02 -3.21 -7.13
N ASP A 108 9.38 -2.61 -6.16
CA ASP A 108 9.17 -1.16 -6.14
C ASP A 108 10.50 -0.43 -5.82
N TRP A 109 10.70 0.68 -6.50
CA TRP A 109 11.94 1.46 -6.45
C TRP A 109 12.31 1.93 -5.03
N HIS A 110 11.33 2.23 -4.19
CA HIS A 110 11.58 2.77 -2.85
C HIS A 110 12.25 1.76 -1.90
N HIS A 111 12.12 0.46 -2.16
CA HIS A 111 12.77 -0.57 -1.35
C HIS A 111 14.30 -0.51 -1.42
N TRP A 112 14.86 0.04 -2.51
CA TRP A 112 16.29 0.30 -2.61
C TRP A 112 16.79 1.26 -1.54
N LEU A 113 15.94 2.15 -1.03
CA LEU A 113 16.29 3.07 0.03
C LEU A 113 16.69 2.35 1.32
N PHE A 114 16.07 1.22 1.63
CA PHE A 114 16.38 0.40 2.80
C PHE A 114 17.79 -0.22 2.76
N GLY A 115 18.39 -0.35 1.58
CA GLY A 115 19.77 -0.81 1.42
C GLY A 115 20.81 0.25 1.78
N PHE A 116 20.45 1.54 1.75
CA PHE A 116 21.41 2.66 1.86
C PHE A 116 21.12 3.60 3.03
N LEU A 117 19.89 3.62 3.55
CA LEU A 117 19.45 4.55 4.59
C LEU A 117 19.01 3.80 5.86
N PRO A 118 19.10 4.45 7.04
CA PRO A 118 18.47 3.94 8.26
C PRO A 118 16.97 3.72 8.03
N PHE A 119 16.39 2.73 8.70
CA PHE A 119 15.01 2.25 8.47
C PHE A 119 13.98 3.39 8.38
N TRP A 120 13.87 4.19 9.42
CA TRP A 120 12.89 5.27 9.49
C TRP A 120 13.09 6.34 8.42
N THR A 121 14.35 6.66 8.10
CA THR A 121 14.66 7.61 7.02
C THR A 121 14.26 7.02 5.66
N ALA A 122 14.55 5.75 5.39
CA ALA A 122 14.15 5.07 4.17
C ALA A 122 12.62 5.01 4.03
N TRP A 123 11.93 4.71 5.13
CA TRP A 123 10.49 4.64 5.21
C TRP A 123 9.83 5.98 4.87
N ASP A 124 10.20 7.05 5.61
CA ASP A 124 9.63 8.39 5.43
C ASP A 124 9.94 8.98 4.05
N VAL A 125 11.22 8.93 3.63
CA VAL A 125 11.64 9.42 2.30
C VAL A 125 10.93 8.65 1.20
N GLY A 126 10.76 7.35 1.34
CA GLY A 126 10.01 6.53 0.39
C GLY A 126 8.57 7.02 0.21
N ILE A 127 7.90 7.38 1.31
CA ILE A 127 6.53 7.94 1.28
C ILE A 127 6.55 9.34 0.64
N TRP A 128 7.39 10.27 1.12
CA TRP A 128 7.43 11.64 0.59
C TRP A 128 7.69 11.66 -0.92
N MET A 129 8.62 10.85 -1.38
CA MET A 129 8.96 10.76 -2.81
C MET A 129 7.79 10.25 -3.66
N GLN A 130 6.93 9.37 -3.14
CA GLN A 130 5.72 8.94 -3.86
C GLN A 130 4.80 10.13 -4.14
N PHE A 131 4.51 10.92 -3.12
CA PHE A 131 3.68 12.13 -3.27
C PHE A 131 4.35 13.15 -4.18
N PHE A 132 5.67 13.32 -4.05
CA PHE A 132 6.43 14.23 -4.90
C PHE A 132 6.37 13.83 -6.38
N ILE A 133 6.59 12.55 -6.70
CA ILE A 133 6.55 12.02 -8.07
C ILE A 133 5.17 12.17 -8.69
N ALA A 134 4.11 11.87 -7.94
CA ALA A 134 2.73 11.98 -8.41
C ALA A 134 2.40 13.41 -8.85
N GLY A 135 2.71 14.41 -8.02
CA GLY A 135 2.42 15.80 -8.35
C GLY A 135 3.36 16.39 -9.39
N LEU A 136 4.64 16.03 -9.37
CA LEU A 136 5.59 16.41 -10.41
C LEU A 136 5.12 15.90 -11.78
N GLY A 137 4.68 14.63 -11.85
CA GLY A 137 4.13 14.04 -13.05
C GLY A 137 2.91 14.81 -13.55
N MET A 138 2.03 15.22 -12.62
CA MET A 138 0.84 16.00 -12.94
C MET A 138 1.17 17.39 -13.49
N ILE A 139 2.15 18.07 -12.92
CA ILE A 139 2.67 19.37 -13.41
C ILE A 139 3.25 19.21 -14.82
N ILE A 140 4.04 18.17 -15.06
CA ILE A 140 4.64 17.89 -16.37
C ILE A 140 3.54 17.63 -17.41
N LEU A 141 2.59 16.76 -17.09
CA LEU A 141 1.46 16.44 -17.97
C LEU A 141 0.68 17.69 -18.34
N LEU A 142 0.18 18.44 -17.35
CA LEU A 142 -0.68 19.59 -17.57
C LEU A 142 0.05 20.71 -18.33
N LYS A 143 1.31 20.98 -17.98
CA LYS A 143 2.14 21.95 -18.69
C LYS A 143 2.40 21.53 -20.14
N SER A 144 2.61 20.24 -20.42
CA SER A 144 2.76 19.72 -21.79
C SER A 144 1.51 19.90 -22.64
N ARG A 145 0.35 20.10 -22.00
CA ARG A 145 -0.96 20.37 -22.62
C ARG A 145 -1.29 21.87 -22.70
N GLY A 146 -0.31 22.74 -22.42
CA GLY A 146 -0.47 24.19 -22.51
C GLY A 146 -1.08 24.84 -21.27
N ILE A 147 -1.29 24.12 -20.19
CA ILE A 147 -1.83 24.63 -18.93
C ILE A 147 -0.68 25.26 -18.13
N PRO A 148 -0.75 26.55 -17.75
CA PRO A 148 0.30 27.22 -17.00
C PRO A 148 0.46 26.63 -15.57
N VAL A 149 1.68 26.73 -15.03
CA VAL A 149 2.06 26.15 -13.73
C VAL A 149 1.08 26.46 -12.58
N PRO A 150 0.58 27.70 -12.37
CA PRO A 150 -0.35 27.97 -11.27
C PRO A 150 -1.63 27.15 -11.31
N TYR A 151 -2.10 26.79 -12.49
CA TYR A 151 -3.29 25.94 -12.68
C TYR A 151 -2.95 24.45 -12.65
N ALA A 152 -1.74 24.10 -13.10
CA ALA A 152 -1.24 22.72 -13.03
C ALA A 152 -1.00 22.28 -11.58
N LEU A 153 -0.62 23.20 -10.68
CA LEU A 153 -0.47 22.93 -9.24
C LEU A 153 -1.78 22.47 -8.59
N LEU A 154 -2.95 22.97 -9.04
CA LEU A 154 -4.23 22.47 -8.54
C LEU A 154 -4.39 20.98 -8.82
N GLY A 155 -4.09 20.56 -10.05
CA GLY A 155 -4.10 19.14 -10.41
C GLY A 155 -3.09 18.32 -9.61
N ALA A 156 -1.90 18.87 -9.35
CA ALA A 156 -0.88 18.20 -8.55
C ALA A 156 -1.33 17.98 -7.10
N VAL A 157 -1.83 19.02 -6.43
CA VAL A 157 -2.34 18.94 -5.05
C VAL A 157 -3.49 17.94 -4.96
N SER A 158 -4.48 18.08 -5.84
CA SER A 158 -5.66 17.22 -5.84
C SER A 158 -5.35 15.74 -6.08
N PHE A 159 -4.47 15.43 -7.03
CA PHE A 159 -4.13 14.05 -7.35
C PHE A 159 -3.24 13.42 -6.29
N SER A 160 -2.15 14.10 -5.92
CA SER A 160 -1.17 13.51 -5.01
C SER A 160 -1.71 13.31 -3.60
N PHE A 161 -2.54 14.24 -3.11
CA PHE A 161 -3.16 14.14 -1.79
C PHE A 161 -4.60 13.61 -1.85
N TYR A 162 -4.97 12.90 -2.92
CA TYR A 162 -6.28 12.25 -2.99
C TYR A 162 -6.48 11.25 -1.85
N SER A 163 -7.70 11.20 -1.32
CA SER A 163 -8.05 10.41 -0.13
C SER A 163 -7.50 8.99 -0.13
N GLN A 164 -7.57 8.29 -1.25
CA GLN A 164 -7.08 6.91 -1.37
C GLN A 164 -5.56 6.81 -1.12
N PHE A 165 -4.74 7.79 -1.58
CA PHE A 165 -3.31 7.79 -1.27
C PHE A 165 -3.03 8.08 0.20
N ILE A 166 -3.87 8.91 0.84
CA ILE A 166 -3.75 9.25 2.26
C ILE A 166 -4.20 8.07 3.14
N MET A 167 -5.33 7.46 2.83
CA MET A 167 -5.90 6.35 3.59
C MET A 167 -5.02 5.08 3.54
N TRP A 168 -4.31 4.87 2.43
CA TRP A 168 -3.42 3.73 2.21
C TRP A 168 -1.93 4.12 2.25
N ILE A 169 -1.60 5.17 3.00
CA ILE A 169 -0.24 5.75 3.01
C ILE A 169 0.82 4.76 3.52
N TYR A 170 0.49 3.95 4.50
CA TYR A 170 1.39 2.95 5.09
C TYR A 170 1.41 1.65 4.30
N ASP A 171 0.32 1.32 3.64
CA ASP A 171 0.11 0.05 2.94
C ASP A 171 0.58 0.07 1.49
N ARG A 172 0.89 1.27 0.97
CA ARG A 172 1.42 1.50 -0.39
C ARG A 172 0.67 0.79 -1.52
N TRP A 173 -0.60 0.47 -1.30
CA TRP A 173 -1.45 -0.22 -2.26
C TRP A 173 -1.46 0.41 -3.65
N LEU A 174 -1.37 1.72 -3.69
CA LEU A 174 -1.49 2.52 -4.91
C LEU A 174 -0.14 3.01 -5.44
N GLY A 175 0.98 2.43 -4.96
CA GLY A 175 2.33 2.83 -5.37
C GLY A 175 2.54 2.87 -6.89
N GLY A 176 1.89 1.95 -7.63
CA GLY A 176 1.90 1.98 -9.11
C GLY A 176 1.19 3.18 -9.73
N MET A 177 0.16 3.71 -9.07
CA MET A 177 -0.65 4.81 -9.60
C MET A 177 -0.01 6.19 -9.41
N ILE A 178 1.04 6.34 -8.60
CA ILE A 178 1.83 7.60 -8.56
C ILE A 178 2.43 7.95 -9.93
N TRP A 179 2.67 6.91 -10.76
CA TRP A 179 3.20 7.07 -12.12
C TRP A 179 2.12 7.44 -13.16
N ALA A 180 0.83 7.41 -12.81
CA ALA A 180 -0.27 7.63 -13.73
C ALA A 180 -0.12 8.91 -14.60
N PRO A 181 0.25 10.08 -14.05
CA PRO A 181 0.42 11.27 -14.87
C PRO A 181 1.58 11.15 -15.88
N LEU A 182 2.68 10.50 -15.48
CA LEU A 182 3.84 10.29 -16.37
C LEU A 182 3.56 9.22 -17.42
N ILE A 183 2.82 8.16 -17.08
CA ILE A 183 2.32 7.16 -18.04
C ILE A 183 1.50 7.85 -19.12
N VAL A 184 0.52 8.64 -18.72
CA VAL A 184 -0.37 9.33 -19.67
C VAL A 184 0.39 10.37 -20.49
N TRP A 185 1.27 11.15 -19.87
CA TRP A 185 2.14 12.09 -20.58
C TRP A 185 2.95 11.38 -21.66
N ALA A 186 3.61 10.28 -21.31
CA ALA A 186 4.47 9.53 -22.23
C ALA A 186 3.68 8.90 -23.36
N LEU A 187 2.53 8.29 -23.07
CA LEU A 187 1.66 7.70 -24.10
C LEU A 187 1.18 8.75 -25.10
N LEU A 188 0.73 9.91 -24.62
CA LEU A 188 0.27 11.01 -25.47
C LEU A 188 1.42 11.61 -26.31
N GLU A 189 2.65 11.69 -25.76
CA GLU A 189 3.84 12.14 -26.50
C GLU A 189 4.28 11.11 -27.56
N GLY A 190 4.29 9.81 -27.21
CA GLY A 190 4.61 8.74 -28.16
C GLY A 190 3.64 8.75 -29.35
N ARG A 191 2.35 8.92 -29.10
CA ARG A 191 1.32 9.06 -30.14
C ARG A 191 1.48 10.32 -30.98
N ARG A 192 1.77 11.46 -30.35
CA ARG A 192 2.04 12.72 -31.04
C ARG A 192 3.22 12.58 -32.03
N LYS A 193 4.27 11.88 -31.60
CA LYS A 193 5.47 11.61 -32.39
C LYS A 193 5.31 10.43 -33.37
N ASN A 194 4.13 9.83 -33.43
CA ASN A 194 3.81 8.66 -34.26
C ASN A 194 4.85 7.50 -34.11
N LYS A 195 5.31 7.25 -32.88
CA LYS A 195 6.27 6.18 -32.57
C LYS A 195 5.52 4.89 -32.33
N LEU A 196 6.02 3.77 -32.85
CA LEU A 196 5.54 2.42 -32.51
C LEU A 196 6.14 1.95 -31.17
N VAL A 197 7.43 2.22 -30.97
CA VAL A 197 8.15 1.98 -29.72
C VAL A 197 8.53 3.33 -29.12
N HIS A 198 8.01 3.64 -27.93
CA HIS A 198 8.30 4.86 -27.21
C HIS A 198 8.79 4.52 -25.80
N ILE A 199 10.09 4.64 -25.61
CA ILE A 199 10.79 4.19 -24.40
C ILE A 199 10.19 4.78 -23.11
N PRO A 200 9.92 6.09 -22.99
CA PRO A 200 9.28 6.63 -21.79
C PRO A 200 7.92 5.96 -21.46
N SER A 201 7.10 5.63 -22.48
CA SER A 201 5.83 4.93 -22.25
C SER A 201 6.05 3.55 -21.64
N ILE A 202 7.01 2.80 -22.16
CA ILE A 202 7.35 1.45 -21.68
C ILE A 202 7.87 1.54 -20.24
N LEU A 203 8.82 2.44 -19.96
CA LEU A 203 9.43 2.58 -18.65
C LEU A 203 8.44 3.01 -17.58
N PHE A 204 7.58 4.02 -17.85
CA PHE A 204 6.61 4.48 -16.84
C PHE A 204 5.50 3.45 -16.61
N ILE A 205 5.06 2.71 -17.62
CA ILE A 205 4.11 1.60 -17.42
C ILE A 205 4.78 0.49 -16.60
N ALA A 206 6.04 0.14 -16.88
CA ALA A 206 6.77 -0.85 -16.10
C ALA A 206 6.93 -0.43 -14.63
N LEU A 207 7.27 0.84 -14.35
CA LEU A 207 7.29 1.38 -12.99
C LEU A 207 5.91 1.32 -12.33
N GLY A 208 4.85 1.54 -13.09
CA GLY A 208 3.48 1.37 -12.62
C GLY A 208 3.15 -0.08 -12.25
N PHE A 209 3.61 -1.06 -13.02
CA PHE A 209 3.43 -2.48 -12.71
C PHE A 209 4.26 -2.96 -11.52
N ARG A 210 5.41 -2.35 -11.28
CA ARG A 210 6.29 -2.70 -10.17
C ARG A 210 5.92 -2.06 -8.85
N GLY A 211 5.09 -1.01 -8.86
CA GLY A 211 4.73 -0.25 -7.67
C GLY A 211 3.43 -0.72 -7.03
N GLY A 212 3.48 -0.98 -5.73
CA GLY A 212 2.30 -1.32 -4.93
C GLY A 212 1.86 -2.78 -5.07
N HIS A 213 0.66 -3.04 -4.59
CA HIS A 213 0.02 -4.36 -4.64
C HIS A 213 -0.24 -4.80 -6.10
N LEU A 214 -0.24 -6.11 -6.37
CA LEU A 214 -0.51 -6.65 -7.72
C LEU A 214 -1.80 -6.11 -8.35
N GLN A 215 -2.80 -5.79 -7.55
CA GLN A 215 -4.04 -5.13 -8.01
C GLN A 215 -3.78 -3.75 -8.64
N ALA A 216 -2.71 -3.05 -8.25
CA ALA A 216 -2.34 -1.77 -8.87
C ALA A 216 -2.02 -1.92 -10.38
N CYS A 217 -1.55 -3.10 -10.81
CA CYS A 217 -1.37 -3.41 -12.23
C CYS A 217 -2.68 -3.30 -13.01
N LEU A 218 -3.81 -3.71 -12.42
CA LEU A 218 -5.14 -3.58 -13.03
C LEU A 218 -5.55 -2.11 -13.18
N PHE A 219 -5.21 -1.26 -12.21
CA PHE A 219 -5.49 0.18 -12.30
C PHE A 219 -4.64 0.86 -13.39
N VAL A 220 -3.37 0.47 -13.51
CA VAL A 220 -2.50 0.92 -14.61
C VAL A 220 -3.04 0.46 -15.95
N PHE A 221 -3.52 -0.79 -16.05
CA PHE A 221 -4.18 -1.30 -17.25
C PHE A 221 -5.44 -0.49 -17.59
N LEU A 222 -6.32 -0.24 -16.62
CA LEU A 222 -7.52 0.58 -16.77
C LEU A 222 -7.18 2.00 -17.26
N LEU A 223 -6.11 2.60 -16.70
CA LEU A 223 -5.62 3.90 -17.12
C LEU A 223 -5.18 3.90 -18.59
N VAL A 224 -4.36 2.92 -18.99
CA VAL A 224 -3.90 2.77 -20.39
C VAL A 224 -5.08 2.56 -21.33
N LEU A 225 -6.06 1.76 -20.92
CA LEU A 225 -7.31 1.54 -21.66
C LEU A 225 -8.09 2.85 -21.85
N CYS A 226 -8.24 3.66 -20.83
CA CYS A 226 -8.89 4.98 -20.92
C CYS A 226 -8.19 5.90 -21.93
N VAL A 227 -6.84 5.93 -21.92
CA VAL A 227 -6.04 6.72 -22.87
C VAL A 227 -6.24 6.20 -24.30
N PHE A 228 -6.21 4.88 -24.49
CA PHE A 228 -6.46 4.23 -25.77
C PHE A 228 -7.85 4.55 -26.32
N LEU A 229 -8.89 4.39 -25.50
CA LEU A 229 -10.27 4.68 -25.90
C LEU A 229 -10.46 6.14 -26.30
N ALA A 230 -9.85 7.07 -25.56
CA ALA A 230 -9.90 8.51 -25.88
C ALA A 230 -9.14 8.85 -27.17
N ASP A 231 -7.97 8.23 -27.43
CA ASP A 231 -7.21 8.41 -28.67
C ASP A 231 -7.98 7.82 -29.87
N TRP A 232 -8.51 6.64 -29.69
CA TRP A 232 -9.34 5.97 -30.69
C TRP A 232 -10.57 6.80 -31.05
N TRP A 233 -11.36 7.24 -30.05
CA TRP A 233 -12.54 8.10 -30.26
C TRP A 233 -12.22 9.36 -31.04
N LYS A 234 -11.11 10.02 -30.79
CA LYS A 234 -10.68 11.22 -31.51
C LYS A 234 -10.37 10.99 -33.02
N ARG A 235 -9.94 9.77 -33.36
CA ARG A 235 -9.47 9.45 -34.71
C ARG A 235 -10.56 8.85 -35.61
N THR A 236 -11.64 8.38 -35.02
CA THR A 236 -12.70 7.70 -35.73
C THR A 236 -13.92 8.59 -35.85
N ASN A 237 -13.99 9.36 -36.96
CA ASN A 237 -15.28 9.87 -37.40
C ASN A 237 -16.18 8.75 -37.95
N HIS A 238 -15.59 7.58 -38.30
CA HIS A 238 -16.26 6.36 -38.74
C HIS A 238 -15.55 5.13 -38.17
N TRP A 239 -16.30 4.12 -37.73
CA TRP A 239 -15.80 2.86 -37.24
C TRP A 239 -14.97 2.15 -38.32
N SER A 240 -13.65 2.09 -38.14
CA SER A 240 -12.72 1.38 -39.02
C SER A 240 -11.81 0.47 -38.23
N TRP A 241 -11.93 -0.84 -38.46
CA TRP A 241 -11.07 -1.87 -37.85
C TRP A 241 -9.58 -1.64 -38.15
N LYS A 242 -9.24 -1.10 -39.33
CA LYS A 242 -7.85 -0.78 -39.69
C LYS A 242 -7.25 0.30 -38.79
N VAL A 243 -8.02 1.33 -38.48
CA VAL A 243 -7.61 2.40 -37.56
C VAL A 243 -7.50 1.89 -36.16
N LEU A 244 -8.42 1.03 -35.69
CA LEU A 244 -8.40 0.39 -34.42
C LEU A 244 -7.11 -0.45 -34.25
N LEU A 245 -6.83 -1.36 -35.19
CA LEU A 245 -5.63 -2.21 -35.16
C LEU A 245 -4.32 -1.39 -35.15
N LYS A 246 -4.23 -0.35 -35.99
CA LYS A 246 -3.04 0.52 -36.04
C LYS A 246 -2.87 1.34 -34.76
N SER A 247 -3.96 1.77 -34.15
CA SER A 247 -3.89 2.48 -32.88
C SER A 247 -3.53 1.55 -31.72
N SER A 248 -4.15 0.36 -31.66
CA SER A 248 -3.92 -0.61 -30.59
C SER A 248 -2.49 -1.14 -30.55
N SER A 249 -1.81 -1.27 -31.70
CA SER A 249 -0.43 -1.79 -31.76
C SER A 249 0.54 -1.01 -30.85
N PHE A 250 0.45 0.33 -30.83
CA PHE A 250 1.31 1.14 -29.98
C PHE A 250 1.09 0.87 -28.49
N TYR A 251 -0.17 0.83 -28.07
CA TYR A 251 -0.53 0.60 -26.66
C TYR A 251 -0.22 -0.82 -26.25
N PHE A 252 -0.51 -1.80 -27.13
CA PHE A 252 -0.20 -3.20 -26.89
C PHE A 252 1.31 -3.43 -26.74
N ILE A 253 2.14 -2.94 -27.69
CA ILE A 253 3.59 -3.06 -27.65
C ILE A 253 4.15 -2.38 -26.38
N SER A 254 3.66 -1.18 -26.05
CA SER A 254 4.12 -0.47 -24.85
C SER A 254 3.79 -1.25 -23.58
N GLY A 255 2.56 -1.76 -23.46
CA GLY A 255 2.14 -2.58 -22.31
C GLY A 255 2.85 -3.92 -22.24
N PHE A 256 3.02 -4.61 -23.37
CA PHE A 256 3.69 -5.91 -23.45
C PHE A 256 5.17 -5.81 -23.07
N LEU A 257 5.91 -4.86 -23.63
CA LEU A 257 7.32 -4.64 -23.28
C LEU A 257 7.48 -4.18 -21.82
N ALA A 258 6.55 -3.40 -21.30
CA ALA A 258 6.53 -3.03 -19.90
C ALA A 258 6.28 -4.24 -18.98
N ALA A 259 5.38 -5.14 -19.35
CA ALA A 259 5.15 -6.39 -18.61
C ALA A 259 6.39 -7.28 -18.60
N LEU A 260 7.11 -7.38 -19.74
CA LEU A 260 8.38 -8.11 -19.80
C LEU A 260 9.47 -7.48 -18.92
N LEU A 261 9.51 -6.14 -18.78
CA LEU A 261 10.41 -5.43 -17.85
C LEU A 261 10.02 -5.57 -16.39
N SER A 262 8.83 -6.06 -16.09
CA SER A 262 8.30 -6.29 -14.73
C SER A 262 8.02 -7.77 -14.49
N LEU A 263 8.67 -8.65 -15.24
CA LEU A 263 8.37 -10.08 -15.25
C LEU A 263 8.64 -10.74 -13.89
N ASP A 264 9.61 -10.25 -13.13
CA ASP A 264 9.90 -10.64 -11.75
C ASP A 264 8.67 -10.50 -10.86
N VAL A 265 7.99 -9.34 -10.91
CA VAL A 265 6.79 -9.10 -10.10
C VAL A 265 5.70 -10.13 -10.39
N PHE A 266 5.46 -10.46 -11.64
CA PHE A 266 4.44 -11.43 -12.03
C PHE A 266 4.82 -12.86 -11.67
N VAL A 267 6.08 -13.27 -11.95
CA VAL A 267 6.56 -14.64 -11.73
C VAL A 267 6.67 -14.94 -10.23
N ASP A 268 7.24 -14.02 -9.45
CA ASP A 268 7.45 -14.23 -8.01
C ASP A 268 6.14 -14.30 -7.23
N THR A 269 5.07 -13.65 -7.72
CA THR A 269 3.75 -13.66 -7.04
C THR A 269 2.87 -14.85 -7.41
N LEU A 270 3.15 -15.58 -8.49
CA LEU A 270 2.34 -16.72 -8.95
C LEU A 270 2.08 -17.79 -7.87
N PRO A 271 3.07 -18.23 -7.06
CA PRO A 271 2.85 -19.26 -6.05
C PRO A 271 1.79 -18.86 -5.01
N ARG A 272 1.71 -17.56 -4.70
CA ARG A 272 0.70 -17.05 -3.74
C ARG A 272 -0.68 -16.88 -4.36
N MET A 273 -0.76 -16.56 -5.65
CA MET A 273 -2.04 -16.43 -6.35
C MET A 273 -2.85 -17.71 -6.35
N GLU A 274 -2.21 -18.87 -6.33
CA GLU A 274 -2.89 -20.16 -6.20
C GLU A 274 -3.71 -20.30 -4.90
N GLY A 275 -3.38 -19.53 -3.86
CA GLY A 275 -4.10 -19.49 -2.59
C GLY A 275 -5.29 -18.52 -2.57
N CYS A 276 -5.44 -17.64 -3.57
CA CYS A 276 -6.49 -16.65 -3.61
C CYS A 276 -7.87 -17.31 -3.77
N LYS A 277 -8.81 -16.93 -2.88
CA LYS A 277 -10.20 -17.35 -3.01
C LYS A 277 -10.88 -16.55 -4.14
N SER A 278 -11.76 -17.22 -4.90
CA SER A 278 -12.63 -16.54 -5.85
C SER A 278 -13.60 -15.62 -5.09
N LEU A 279 -13.66 -14.35 -5.50
CA LEU A 279 -14.60 -13.39 -4.94
C LEU A 279 -15.93 -13.46 -5.71
N PRO A 280 -17.09 -13.33 -5.03
CA PRO A 280 -18.37 -13.26 -5.70
C PRO A 280 -18.47 -11.99 -6.54
N PHE A 281 -19.15 -12.07 -7.69
CA PHE A 281 -19.46 -10.88 -8.50
C PHE A 281 -20.55 -10.05 -7.81
N VAL A 282 -20.17 -8.84 -7.35
CA VAL A 282 -21.06 -7.93 -6.64
C VAL A 282 -21.12 -6.58 -7.38
N TRP A 283 -22.32 -5.99 -7.42
CA TRP A 283 -22.48 -4.62 -7.91
C TRP A 283 -21.91 -3.62 -6.89
N GLY A 284 -21.06 -2.70 -7.33
CA GLY A 284 -20.48 -1.64 -6.48
C GLY A 284 -21.36 -0.39 -6.43
N LEU A 285 -22.70 -0.53 -6.38
CA LEU A 285 -23.61 0.63 -6.39
C LEU A 285 -23.47 1.50 -5.15
N GLU A 286 -22.97 0.96 -4.05
CA GLU A 286 -22.58 1.68 -2.84
C GLU A 286 -21.54 2.78 -3.10
N ASN A 287 -20.80 2.70 -4.21
CA ASN A 287 -19.87 3.73 -4.62
C ASN A 287 -20.52 5.04 -5.06
N LEU A 288 -21.80 5.04 -5.45
CA LEU A 288 -22.50 6.26 -5.89
C LEU A 288 -22.78 7.23 -4.73
N PRO A 289 -23.36 6.81 -3.58
CA PRO A 289 -23.52 7.70 -2.43
C PRO A 289 -22.19 8.31 -1.97
N PHE A 290 -21.07 7.55 -2.06
CA PHE A 290 -19.75 8.05 -1.69
C PHE A 290 -19.22 9.19 -2.59
N LEU A 291 -19.84 9.51 -3.71
CA LEU A 291 -19.49 10.71 -4.49
C LEU A 291 -19.70 12.00 -3.70
N VAL A 292 -20.61 12.01 -2.74
CA VAL A 292 -20.82 13.17 -1.86
C VAL A 292 -19.58 13.47 -1.01
N THR A 293 -18.78 12.44 -0.70
CA THR A 293 -17.53 12.61 0.06
C THR A 293 -16.46 13.39 -0.72
N SER A 294 -16.63 13.55 -2.05
CA SER A 294 -15.78 14.44 -2.84
C SER A 294 -15.90 15.92 -2.41
N VAL A 295 -16.98 16.29 -1.74
CA VAL A 295 -17.21 17.64 -1.19
C VAL A 295 -17.18 17.63 0.35
N MET A 296 -17.71 16.58 0.97
CA MET A 296 -17.84 16.44 2.43
C MET A 296 -17.21 15.11 2.88
N PRO A 297 -15.87 15.04 3.02
CA PRO A 297 -15.18 13.77 3.27
C PRO A 297 -15.47 13.16 4.65
N THR A 298 -15.93 13.95 5.59
CA THR A 298 -16.24 13.55 6.97
C THR A 298 -17.67 13.05 7.17
N LEU A 299 -18.52 13.11 6.13
CA LEU A 299 -19.95 12.80 6.23
C LEU A 299 -20.27 11.41 6.79
N PHE A 300 -19.48 10.41 6.41
CA PHE A 300 -19.67 9.02 6.85
C PHE A 300 -18.83 8.64 8.07
N GLY A 301 -18.19 9.61 8.71
CA GLY A 301 -17.30 9.42 9.85
C GLY A 301 -15.82 9.62 9.49
N ILE A 302 -15.00 9.50 10.52
CA ILE A 302 -13.52 9.56 10.45
C ILE A 302 -12.96 8.35 11.22
N PRO A 303 -11.67 8.04 11.13
CA PRO A 303 -11.08 6.89 11.82
C PRO A 303 -11.33 6.85 13.34
N GLN A 304 -11.47 8.02 13.95
CA GLN A 304 -11.74 8.16 15.40
C GLN A 304 -13.21 7.96 15.79
N THR A 305 -14.11 7.67 14.83
CA THR A 305 -15.54 7.46 15.06
C THR A 305 -16.00 6.10 14.57
N ILE A 306 -17.21 5.67 14.97
CA ILE A 306 -17.90 4.59 14.27
C ILE A 306 -18.24 5.06 12.86
N SER A 307 -18.00 4.22 11.87
CA SER A 307 -18.38 4.53 10.50
C SER A 307 -19.86 4.25 10.25
N ILE A 308 -20.61 5.28 9.85
CA ILE A 308 -21.98 5.12 9.34
C ILE A 308 -22.00 4.20 8.11
N SER A 309 -20.91 4.14 7.35
CA SER A 309 -20.81 3.33 6.15
C SER A 309 -21.05 1.84 6.42
N LYS A 310 -20.68 1.33 7.59
CA LYS A 310 -20.99 -0.07 7.96
C LYS A 310 -22.50 -0.34 8.08
N VAL A 311 -23.26 0.66 8.47
CA VAL A 311 -24.74 0.57 8.56
C VAL A 311 -25.36 0.45 7.16
N ILE A 312 -24.75 1.08 6.17
CA ILE A 312 -25.19 1.05 4.76
C ILE A 312 -24.45 0.00 3.90
N GLY A 313 -23.66 -0.87 4.52
CA GLY A 313 -22.94 -1.95 3.84
C GLY A 313 -21.70 -1.52 3.03
N ALA A 314 -21.18 -0.32 3.28
CA ALA A 314 -20.02 0.21 2.60
C ALA A 314 -18.81 0.38 3.54
N ASP A 315 -17.61 0.63 3.01
CA ASP A 315 -16.40 0.84 3.80
C ASP A 315 -16.00 2.32 3.85
N LEU A 316 -15.45 2.76 4.99
CA LEU A 316 -14.92 4.12 5.14
C LEU A 316 -13.76 4.39 4.13
N PHE A 317 -13.08 3.35 3.69
CA PHE A 317 -12.09 3.43 2.62
C PHE A 317 -12.64 3.83 1.24
N ASP A 318 -13.97 3.95 1.10
CA ASP A 318 -14.62 4.38 -0.14
C ASP A 318 -14.71 5.91 -0.30
N ILE A 319 -14.19 6.69 0.64
CA ILE A 319 -14.12 8.15 0.55
C ILE A 319 -13.36 8.59 -0.72
N LYS A 320 -13.97 9.52 -1.47
CA LYS A 320 -13.51 9.98 -2.78
C LYS A 320 -13.15 11.48 -2.76
N PHE A 321 -12.20 11.86 -1.92
CA PHE A 321 -11.88 13.26 -1.69
C PHE A 321 -10.56 13.68 -2.35
N GLY A 322 -10.62 14.69 -3.20
CA GLY A 322 -9.48 15.37 -3.83
C GLY A 322 -9.58 16.89 -3.74
N GLY A 323 -10.53 17.38 -2.92
CA GLY A 323 -10.88 18.79 -2.73
C GLY A 323 -12.26 19.12 -3.26
N GLY A 324 -13.08 19.79 -2.45
CA GLY A 324 -14.48 20.14 -2.80
C GLY A 324 -14.57 21.05 -4.03
N VAL A 325 -13.73 22.09 -4.08
CA VAL A 325 -13.66 22.99 -5.25
C VAL A 325 -13.20 22.23 -6.50
N VAL A 326 -12.27 21.28 -6.34
CA VAL A 326 -11.75 20.46 -7.45
C VAL A 326 -12.85 19.60 -8.06
N PHE A 327 -13.66 18.95 -7.23
CA PHE A 327 -14.78 18.13 -7.72
C PHE A 327 -15.75 18.95 -8.55
N VAL A 328 -16.16 20.14 -8.05
CA VAL A 328 -17.05 21.06 -8.77
C VAL A 328 -16.45 21.48 -10.12
N LEU A 329 -15.17 21.86 -10.14
CA LEU A 329 -14.48 22.22 -11.38
C LEU A 329 -14.42 21.06 -12.37
N ALA A 330 -14.16 19.84 -11.89
CA ALA A 330 -14.12 18.65 -12.73
C ALA A 330 -15.49 18.32 -13.34
N VAL A 331 -16.55 18.39 -12.56
CA VAL A 331 -17.93 18.18 -13.03
C VAL A 331 -18.28 19.21 -14.11
N LEU A 332 -17.94 20.49 -13.92
CA LEU A 332 -18.11 21.51 -14.97
C LEU A 332 -17.37 21.16 -16.25
N ALA A 333 -16.12 20.69 -16.13
CA ALA A 333 -15.31 20.31 -17.28
C ALA A 333 -15.87 19.10 -18.03
N LEU A 334 -16.61 18.18 -17.38
CA LEU A 334 -17.26 17.06 -18.07
C LEU A 334 -18.23 17.54 -19.13
N PHE A 335 -18.97 18.61 -18.87
CA PHE A 335 -19.93 19.19 -19.81
C PHE A 335 -19.29 20.15 -20.83
N ASN A 336 -18.04 20.57 -20.62
CA ASN A 336 -17.33 21.44 -21.55
C ASN A 336 -16.75 20.62 -22.72
N ARG A 337 -17.21 20.88 -23.95
CA ARG A 337 -16.75 20.16 -25.16
C ARG A 337 -15.26 20.29 -25.43
N GLN A 338 -14.63 21.37 -24.97
CA GLN A 338 -13.19 21.64 -25.17
C GLN A 338 -12.29 20.93 -24.15
N ALA A 339 -12.87 20.40 -23.06
CA ALA A 339 -12.11 19.73 -22.03
C ALA A 339 -11.41 18.45 -22.55
N PRO A 340 -10.25 18.09 -21.96
CA PRO A 340 -9.45 16.96 -22.41
C PRO A 340 -10.23 15.64 -22.39
N LEU A 341 -10.46 15.04 -23.54
CA LEU A 341 -11.26 13.82 -23.68
C LEU A 341 -10.67 12.66 -22.87
N THR A 342 -9.33 12.53 -22.84
CA THR A 342 -8.65 11.51 -22.05
C THR A 342 -8.99 11.63 -20.56
N ALA A 343 -9.01 12.84 -20.02
CA ALA A 343 -9.38 13.05 -18.62
C ALA A 343 -10.84 12.71 -18.34
N LYS A 344 -11.76 13.02 -19.30
CA LYS A 344 -13.17 12.60 -19.21
C LYS A 344 -13.31 11.08 -19.20
N PHE A 345 -12.59 10.37 -20.07
CA PHE A 345 -12.61 8.91 -20.10
C PHE A 345 -12.08 8.33 -18.78
N CYS A 346 -10.97 8.84 -18.24
CA CYS A 346 -10.46 8.40 -16.95
C CYS A 346 -11.49 8.60 -15.83
N PHE A 347 -12.20 9.73 -15.81
CA PHE A 347 -13.23 9.99 -14.81
C PHE A 347 -14.43 9.05 -14.98
N LEU A 348 -15.05 9.01 -16.18
CA LEU A 348 -16.31 8.31 -16.40
C LEU A 348 -16.15 6.78 -16.44
N VAL A 349 -15.12 6.26 -17.13
CA VAL A 349 -14.91 4.81 -17.23
C VAL A 349 -14.58 4.23 -15.87
N SER A 350 -13.73 4.91 -15.10
CA SER A 350 -13.40 4.44 -13.74
C SER A 350 -14.62 4.46 -12.82
N LEU A 351 -15.47 5.49 -12.88
CA LEU A 351 -16.71 5.55 -12.14
C LEU A 351 -17.66 4.40 -12.54
N ILE A 352 -17.83 4.14 -13.83
CA ILE A 352 -18.66 3.03 -14.35
C ILE A 352 -18.10 1.70 -13.83
N VAL A 353 -16.78 1.46 -13.95
CA VAL A 353 -16.13 0.24 -13.49
C VAL A 353 -16.36 0.04 -11.99
N SER A 354 -16.26 1.10 -11.18
CA SER A 354 -16.46 1.00 -9.72
C SER A 354 -17.91 0.68 -9.32
N CYS A 355 -18.90 0.96 -10.19
CA CYS A 355 -20.31 0.71 -9.93
C CYS A 355 -20.85 -0.58 -10.56
N THR A 356 -20.08 -1.24 -11.42
CA THR A 356 -20.48 -2.48 -12.10
C THR A 356 -19.90 -3.72 -11.39
N PRO A 357 -20.29 -4.96 -11.74
CA PRO A 357 -19.67 -6.18 -11.23
C PRO A 357 -18.14 -6.27 -11.45
N LEU A 358 -17.57 -5.47 -12.34
CA LEU A 358 -16.12 -5.32 -12.48
C LEU A 358 -15.48 -4.76 -11.19
N SER A 359 -16.26 -4.09 -10.34
CA SER A 359 -15.80 -3.64 -9.02
C SER A 359 -15.25 -4.80 -8.17
N THR A 360 -15.72 -6.04 -8.37
CA THR A 360 -15.19 -7.23 -7.69
C THR A 360 -13.68 -7.42 -7.94
N PHE A 361 -13.19 -7.11 -9.15
CA PHE A 361 -11.76 -7.20 -9.47
C PHE A 361 -10.99 -5.94 -9.10
N PHE A 362 -11.62 -4.80 -9.29
CA PHE A 362 -10.97 -3.49 -9.14
C PHE A 362 -11.19 -2.87 -7.76
N TYR A 363 -12.16 -3.34 -7.00
CA TYR A 363 -12.67 -2.71 -5.78
C TYR A 363 -13.02 -1.21 -5.98
N SER A 364 -13.53 -0.57 -4.96
CA SER A 364 -13.73 0.88 -4.93
C SER A 364 -12.44 1.68 -5.21
N ARG A 365 -11.28 1.08 -5.00
CA ARG A 365 -9.94 1.65 -5.22
C ARG A 365 -9.65 2.00 -6.68
N SER A 366 -10.39 1.44 -7.66
CA SER A 366 -10.33 1.87 -9.07
C SER A 366 -10.63 3.36 -9.24
N THR A 367 -11.29 3.98 -8.28
CA THR A 367 -11.58 5.43 -8.26
C THR A 367 -10.32 6.30 -8.20
N VAL A 368 -9.13 5.74 -7.97
CA VAL A 368 -7.86 6.47 -8.16
C VAL A 368 -7.65 6.90 -9.62
N VAL A 369 -8.15 6.13 -10.60
CA VAL A 369 -8.15 6.53 -12.03
C VAL A 369 -9.17 7.65 -12.27
N MET A 370 -10.31 7.63 -11.56
CA MET A 370 -11.27 8.75 -11.56
C MET A 370 -10.62 10.01 -10.97
N ALA A 371 -9.89 9.88 -9.84
CA ALA A 371 -9.18 10.99 -9.21
C ALA A 371 -8.16 11.64 -10.14
N PHE A 372 -7.40 10.85 -10.89
CA PHE A 372 -6.51 11.35 -11.92
C PHE A 372 -7.25 12.16 -12.99
N GLY A 373 -8.37 11.64 -13.51
CA GLY A 373 -9.23 12.34 -14.46
C GLY A 373 -9.80 13.63 -13.87
N MET A 374 -10.30 13.57 -12.63
CA MET A 374 -10.86 14.70 -11.89
C MET A 374 -9.84 15.83 -11.72
N SER A 375 -8.64 15.48 -11.26
CA SER A 375 -7.56 16.45 -11.02
C SER A 375 -7.09 17.14 -12.30
N TRP A 376 -7.00 16.40 -13.40
CA TRP A 376 -6.70 16.97 -14.71
C TRP A 376 -7.81 17.89 -15.21
N LEU A 377 -9.06 17.45 -15.13
CA LEU A 377 -10.22 18.27 -15.53
C LEU A 377 -10.32 19.56 -14.72
N ALA A 378 -10.08 19.50 -13.41
CA ALA A 378 -10.13 20.66 -12.54
C ALA A 378 -9.02 21.69 -12.86
N GLY A 379 -7.77 21.24 -13.03
CA GLY A 379 -6.67 22.11 -13.43
C GLY A 379 -6.92 22.76 -14.81
N TRP A 380 -7.48 22.00 -15.75
CA TRP A 380 -7.87 22.51 -17.06
C TRP A 380 -9.03 23.51 -16.95
N GLN A 381 -10.09 23.20 -16.20
CA GLN A 381 -11.26 24.07 -16.04
C GLN A 381 -10.91 25.38 -15.36
N LEU A 382 -10.05 25.34 -14.32
CA LEU A 382 -9.57 26.54 -13.67
C LEU A 382 -8.83 27.48 -14.64
N PHE A 383 -8.09 26.90 -15.59
CA PHE A 383 -7.44 27.67 -16.67
C PHE A 383 -8.44 28.19 -17.70
N ASP A 384 -9.45 27.36 -18.07
CA ASP A 384 -10.48 27.74 -19.05
C ASP A 384 -11.38 28.89 -18.55
N LEU A 385 -11.73 28.90 -17.26
CA LEU A 385 -12.51 29.96 -16.63
C LEU A 385 -11.90 31.35 -16.79
N ARG A 386 -10.59 31.44 -16.90
CA ARG A 386 -9.91 32.70 -17.22
C ARG A 386 -10.20 33.17 -18.65
N GLN A 387 -10.43 32.27 -19.57
CA GLN A 387 -10.60 32.59 -21.00
C GLN A 387 -12.08 32.78 -21.36
N HIS A 388 -12.97 32.03 -20.71
CA HIS A 388 -14.39 31.97 -21.01
C HIS A 388 -15.25 32.16 -19.76
N PRO A 389 -15.70 33.39 -19.48
CA PRO A 389 -16.55 33.66 -18.31
C PRO A 389 -17.89 32.92 -18.39
N ALA A 390 -18.11 31.99 -17.45
CA ALA A 390 -19.31 31.14 -17.38
C ALA A 390 -20.27 31.60 -16.25
N LEU A 391 -20.59 32.89 -16.19
CA LEU A 391 -21.45 33.49 -15.15
C LEU A 391 -22.74 32.74 -14.80
N PRO A 392 -23.56 32.24 -15.76
CA PRO A 392 -24.82 31.57 -15.43
C PRO A 392 -24.61 30.23 -14.69
N ILE A 393 -23.56 29.48 -15.03
CA ILE A 393 -23.26 28.17 -14.46
C ILE A 393 -22.77 28.32 -13.02
N TRP A 394 -21.91 29.33 -12.74
CA TRP A 394 -21.43 29.62 -11.39
C TRP A 394 -22.55 29.97 -10.44
N ARG A 395 -23.53 30.74 -10.90
CA ARG A 395 -24.71 31.11 -10.10
C ARG A 395 -25.53 29.88 -9.71
N ARG A 396 -25.75 28.95 -10.64
CA ARG A 396 -26.43 27.67 -10.35
C ARG A 396 -25.66 26.83 -9.36
N LEU A 397 -24.34 26.67 -9.56
CA LEU A 397 -23.48 25.90 -8.64
C LEU A 397 -23.41 26.51 -7.24
N ALA A 398 -23.37 27.85 -7.13
CA ALA A 398 -23.44 28.53 -5.85
C ALA A 398 -24.77 28.20 -5.12
N TRP A 399 -25.89 28.17 -5.82
CA TRP A 399 -27.17 27.76 -5.24
C TRP A 399 -27.18 26.29 -4.80
N TRP A 400 -26.58 25.39 -5.58
CA TRP A 400 -26.39 23.99 -5.16
C TRP A 400 -25.49 23.88 -3.92
N GLY A 401 -24.39 24.62 -3.89
CA GLY A 401 -23.49 24.68 -2.74
C GLY A 401 -24.21 25.19 -1.48
N ILE A 402 -25.00 26.26 -1.61
CA ILE A 402 -25.83 26.78 -0.54
C ILE A 402 -26.86 25.74 -0.10
N GLY A 403 -27.50 25.03 -1.04
CA GLY A 403 -28.46 23.97 -0.72
C GLY A 403 -27.82 22.84 0.10
N ILE A 404 -26.64 22.37 -0.31
CA ILE A 404 -25.86 21.35 0.44
C ILE A 404 -25.50 21.86 1.84
N LEU A 405 -25.06 23.10 1.96
CA LEU A 405 -24.74 23.71 3.25
C LEU A 405 -25.98 23.81 4.15
N CYS A 406 -27.15 24.20 3.61
CA CYS A 406 -28.40 24.23 4.37
C CYS A 406 -28.80 22.83 4.86
N VAL A 407 -28.66 21.80 4.02
CA VAL A 407 -28.94 20.43 4.45
C VAL A 407 -27.98 19.99 5.56
N TRP A 408 -26.70 20.30 5.43
CA TRP A 408 -25.71 20.00 6.47
C TRP A 408 -26.01 20.73 7.78
N LEU A 409 -26.35 22.02 7.72
CA LEU A 409 -26.78 22.79 8.88
C LEU A 409 -28.01 22.17 9.56
N ALA A 410 -28.99 21.74 8.76
CA ALA A 410 -30.21 21.11 9.29
C ALA A 410 -29.87 19.77 9.98
N VAL A 411 -29.00 18.95 9.38
CA VAL A 411 -28.53 17.70 10.00
C VAL A 411 -27.77 17.99 11.29
N SER A 412 -26.87 18.96 11.30
CA SER A 412 -26.09 19.35 12.49
C SER A 412 -26.98 19.84 13.63
N VAL A 413 -27.95 20.68 13.32
CA VAL A 413 -28.93 21.15 14.30
C VAL A 413 -29.78 19.98 14.83
N ALA A 414 -30.24 19.09 13.95
CA ALA A 414 -31.01 17.91 14.36
C ALA A 414 -30.16 16.99 15.26
N VAL A 415 -28.88 16.74 14.91
CA VAL A 415 -27.98 15.96 15.77
C VAL A 415 -27.82 16.62 17.14
N GLN A 416 -27.65 17.94 17.21
CA GLN A 416 -27.50 18.64 18.46
C GLN A 416 -28.79 18.62 19.33
N TRP A 417 -29.96 18.79 18.71
CA TRP A 417 -31.23 18.76 19.43
C TRP A 417 -31.66 17.36 19.89
N PHE A 418 -31.30 16.34 19.12
CA PHE A 418 -31.64 14.95 19.40
C PHE A 418 -30.43 14.13 19.84
N HIS A 419 -29.37 14.77 20.38
CA HIS A 419 -28.10 14.10 20.72
C HIS A 419 -28.32 12.86 21.61
N GLU A 420 -28.98 13.06 22.78
CA GLU A 420 -29.25 11.97 23.73
C GLU A 420 -30.13 10.84 23.13
N PRO A 421 -31.29 11.14 22.50
CA PRO A 421 -32.10 10.13 21.84
C PRO A 421 -31.36 9.38 20.71
N LEU A 422 -30.50 10.06 19.95
CA LEU A 422 -29.71 9.45 18.90
C LEU A 422 -28.61 8.55 19.48
N LEU A 423 -27.94 8.99 20.54
CA LEU A 423 -26.92 8.23 21.25
C LEU A 423 -27.51 6.94 21.82
N LEU A 424 -28.67 7.03 22.52
CA LEU A 424 -29.36 5.86 23.03
C LEU A 424 -29.75 4.87 21.92
N LYS A 425 -30.23 5.36 20.77
CA LYS A 425 -30.53 4.49 19.62
C LYS A 425 -29.28 3.83 19.03
N LEU A 426 -28.16 4.56 18.94
CA LEU A 426 -26.90 4.00 18.49
C LEU A 426 -26.38 2.93 19.45
N HIS A 427 -26.45 3.18 20.76
CA HIS A 427 -26.08 2.19 21.77
C HIS A 427 -26.95 0.95 21.68
N SER A 428 -28.29 1.12 21.61
CA SER A 428 -29.25 0.00 21.44
C SER A 428 -28.97 -0.78 20.12
N PHE A 429 -28.58 -0.10 19.04
CA PHE A 429 -28.19 -0.76 17.80
C PHE A 429 -26.88 -1.56 17.96
N ILE A 430 -25.89 -1.01 18.65
CA ILE A 430 -24.62 -1.69 18.94
C ILE A 430 -24.89 -2.93 19.81
N ASP A 431 -25.69 -2.78 20.86
CA ASP A 431 -26.07 -3.86 21.78
C ASP A 431 -26.82 -4.98 21.04
N GLY A 432 -27.77 -4.61 20.18
CA GLY A 432 -28.53 -5.58 19.36
C GLY A 432 -27.70 -6.34 18.30
N ASN A 433 -26.54 -5.80 17.93
CA ASN A 433 -25.63 -6.38 16.94
C ASN A 433 -24.26 -6.73 17.56
N ILE A 434 -24.22 -6.95 18.85
CA ILE A 434 -22.96 -7.09 19.62
C ILE A 434 -22.04 -8.19 19.06
N THR A 435 -22.58 -9.30 18.59
CA THR A 435 -21.82 -10.41 17.98
C THR A 435 -21.08 -9.99 16.71
N THR A 436 -21.63 -9.04 15.95
CA THR A 436 -21.01 -8.50 14.74
C THR A 436 -19.92 -7.47 15.10
N PHE A 437 -20.13 -6.70 16.14
CA PHE A 437 -19.19 -5.68 16.58
C PHE A 437 -18.05 -6.25 17.44
N GLN A 438 -18.31 -7.16 18.35
CA GLN A 438 -17.31 -7.77 19.26
C GLN A 438 -16.22 -8.57 18.55
N GLN A 439 -16.38 -8.89 17.27
CA GLN A 439 -15.36 -9.62 16.49
C GLN A 439 -14.01 -8.88 16.37
N LYS A 440 -13.96 -7.58 16.62
CA LYS A 440 -12.74 -6.77 16.41
C LYS A 440 -12.30 -5.98 17.64
N TYR A 441 -13.23 -5.37 18.38
CA TYR A 441 -12.91 -4.48 19.49
C TYR A 441 -13.90 -4.69 20.65
N ARG A 442 -13.51 -4.23 21.85
CA ARG A 442 -14.38 -4.29 23.06
C ARG A 442 -15.64 -3.46 22.86
N HIS A 443 -16.73 -3.88 23.50
CA HIS A 443 -18.02 -3.22 23.44
C HIS A 443 -17.96 -1.73 23.83
N SER A 444 -17.27 -1.42 24.95
CA SER A 444 -17.06 -0.04 25.44
C SER A 444 -16.44 0.88 24.39
N TRP A 445 -15.54 0.35 23.58
CA TRP A 445 -14.91 1.09 22.51
C TRP A 445 -15.93 1.55 21.44
N TYR A 446 -16.89 0.70 21.07
CA TYR A 446 -17.92 1.07 20.11
C TYR A 446 -18.88 2.12 20.68
N LEU A 447 -19.21 2.04 21.98
CA LEU A 447 -20.05 3.04 22.65
C LEU A 447 -19.40 4.42 22.66
N LEU A 448 -18.12 4.50 23.05
CA LEU A 448 -17.36 5.75 23.04
C LEU A 448 -17.26 6.35 21.62
N ARG A 449 -16.97 5.53 20.63
CA ARG A 449 -16.83 5.97 19.23
C ARG A 449 -18.17 6.40 18.62
N SER A 450 -19.30 5.93 19.12
CA SER A 450 -20.62 6.40 18.70
C SER A 450 -20.90 7.84 19.15
N GLU A 451 -20.48 8.21 20.35
CA GLU A 451 -20.54 9.58 20.85
C GLU A 451 -19.63 10.50 20.02
N HIS A 452 -18.40 10.08 19.74
CA HIS A 452 -17.49 10.83 18.88
C HIS A 452 -18.07 11.04 17.47
N LEU A 453 -18.83 10.08 16.93
CA LEU A 453 -19.51 10.25 15.64
C LEU A 453 -20.55 11.37 15.69
N LEU A 454 -21.41 11.42 16.71
CA LEU A 454 -22.41 12.47 16.83
C LEU A 454 -21.74 13.84 16.98
N ASN A 455 -20.69 13.93 17.79
CA ASN A 455 -19.92 15.16 17.97
C ASN A 455 -19.26 15.62 16.65
N GLN A 456 -18.71 14.69 15.88
CA GLN A 456 -18.09 15.00 14.58
C GLN A 456 -19.12 15.44 13.52
N LEU A 457 -20.36 14.96 13.59
CA LEU A 457 -21.43 15.40 12.67
C LEU A 457 -21.93 16.82 12.95
N MET A 458 -21.59 17.41 14.08
CA MET A 458 -21.94 18.79 14.39
C MET A 458 -21.14 19.77 13.54
N ILE A 459 -21.75 20.86 13.14
CA ILE A 459 -21.11 21.90 12.34
C ILE A 459 -19.91 22.54 13.06
N TRP A 460 -19.92 22.49 14.38
CA TRP A 460 -18.87 23.07 15.24
C TRP A 460 -17.59 22.24 15.28
N ASP A 461 -17.60 21.02 14.76
CA ASP A 461 -16.34 20.29 14.59
C ASP A 461 -15.39 21.12 13.71
N TRP A 462 -14.19 21.35 14.21
CA TRP A 462 -13.22 22.24 13.57
C TRP A 462 -12.87 21.82 12.13
N ARG A 463 -12.98 20.51 11.82
CA ARG A 463 -12.74 19.98 10.49
C ARG A 463 -13.83 20.42 9.53
N ASN A 464 -15.07 20.30 9.95
CA ASN A 464 -16.23 20.71 9.16
C ASN A 464 -16.21 22.23 8.90
N VAL A 465 -15.95 23.03 9.94
CA VAL A 465 -15.83 24.49 9.82
C VAL A 465 -14.70 24.84 8.84
N SER A 466 -13.53 24.24 9.02
CA SER A 466 -12.37 24.52 8.17
C SER A 466 -12.62 24.13 6.71
N LEU A 467 -13.20 22.95 6.44
CA LEU A 467 -13.55 22.52 5.09
C LEU A 467 -14.55 23.46 4.42
N ILE A 468 -15.61 23.85 5.12
CA ILE A 468 -16.62 24.79 4.60
C ILE A 468 -15.99 26.14 4.26
N LEU A 469 -15.15 26.68 5.15
CA LEU A 469 -14.46 27.95 4.91
C LEU A 469 -13.50 27.86 3.71
N LEU A 470 -12.69 26.78 3.61
CA LEU A 470 -11.74 26.60 2.53
C LEU A 470 -12.43 26.41 1.19
N VAL A 471 -13.50 25.62 1.13
CA VAL A 471 -14.32 25.45 -0.08
C VAL A 471 -14.99 26.78 -0.46
N GLY A 472 -15.52 27.53 0.52
CA GLY A 472 -16.14 28.83 0.30
C GLY A 472 -15.16 29.87 -0.26
N ILE A 473 -13.98 29.98 0.36
CA ILE A 473 -12.91 30.91 -0.09
C ILE A 473 -12.38 30.48 -1.47
N GLY A 474 -12.17 29.19 -1.69
CA GLY A 474 -11.74 28.65 -2.99
C GLY A 474 -12.76 28.90 -4.11
N GLY A 475 -14.04 28.69 -3.82
CA GLY A 475 -15.15 28.99 -4.74
C GLY A 475 -15.24 30.49 -5.06
N TRP A 476 -15.11 31.33 -4.03
CA TRP A 476 -15.04 32.80 -4.22
C TRP A 476 -13.83 33.21 -5.06
N ALA A 477 -12.64 32.65 -4.81
CA ALA A 477 -11.47 32.89 -5.62
C ALA A 477 -11.65 32.48 -7.11
N CYS A 478 -12.33 31.35 -7.35
CA CYS A 478 -12.73 30.93 -8.69
C CYS A 478 -13.63 31.97 -9.39
N SER A 479 -14.59 32.56 -8.66
CA SER A 479 -15.45 33.60 -9.22
C SER A 479 -14.69 34.88 -9.60
N ARG A 480 -13.59 35.19 -8.88
CA ARG A 480 -12.73 36.35 -9.17
C ARG A 480 -11.81 36.14 -10.36
N LEU A 481 -11.45 34.89 -10.69
CA LEU A 481 -10.74 34.59 -11.94
C LEU A 481 -11.50 35.09 -13.16
N ASN A 482 -12.80 35.08 -13.09
CA ASN A 482 -13.71 35.46 -14.13
C ASN A 482 -13.95 36.97 -14.27
N ILE A 483 -13.80 37.73 -13.19
CA ILE A 483 -14.14 39.14 -13.11
C ILE A 483 -12.91 40.04 -13.19
N SER A 484 -11.75 39.58 -12.71
CA SER A 484 -10.53 40.38 -12.58
C SER A 484 -9.41 39.89 -13.47
N SER A 485 -9.17 40.58 -14.58
CA SER A 485 -8.01 40.34 -15.43
C SER A 485 -6.65 40.77 -14.82
N ARG A 486 -6.68 41.54 -13.71
CA ARG A 486 -5.45 42.19 -13.19
C ARG A 486 -4.50 41.23 -12.47
N TYR A 487 -5.03 40.22 -11.69
CA TYR A 487 -4.21 39.32 -10.89
C TYR A 487 -4.65 37.84 -10.94
N PRO A 488 -4.80 37.23 -12.11
CA PRO A 488 -5.41 35.89 -12.20
C PRO A 488 -4.53 34.79 -11.59
N LYS A 489 -3.21 35.01 -11.50
CA LYS A 489 -2.29 34.05 -10.89
C LYS A 489 -2.46 33.97 -9.36
N TRP A 490 -2.77 35.10 -8.72
CA TRP A 490 -3.02 35.17 -7.28
C TRP A 490 -4.30 34.42 -6.91
N TRP A 491 -5.37 34.61 -7.70
CA TRP A 491 -6.63 33.90 -7.47
C TRP A 491 -6.48 32.40 -7.70
N ALA A 492 -5.76 31.98 -8.74
CA ALA A 492 -5.44 30.57 -8.96
C ALA A 492 -4.57 30.02 -7.82
N GLY A 493 -3.60 30.78 -7.33
CA GLY A 493 -2.78 30.45 -6.16
C GLY A 493 -3.63 30.26 -4.90
N LEU A 494 -4.61 31.15 -4.68
CA LEU A 494 -5.52 31.02 -3.54
C LEU A 494 -6.38 29.76 -3.61
N VAL A 495 -6.90 29.39 -4.80
CA VAL A 495 -7.62 28.13 -4.99
C VAL A 495 -6.71 26.93 -4.66
N VAL A 496 -5.47 26.94 -5.11
CA VAL A 496 -4.49 25.87 -4.79
C VAL A 496 -4.23 25.80 -3.29
N LEU A 497 -4.04 26.92 -2.63
CA LEU A 497 -3.81 26.98 -1.17
C LEU A 497 -5.01 26.51 -0.38
N CYS A 498 -6.23 26.90 -0.79
CA CYS A 498 -7.46 26.37 -0.17
C CYS A 498 -7.56 24.85 -0.33
N THR A 499 -7.35 24.35 -1.54
CA THR A 499 -7.38 22.89 -1.77
C THR A 499 -6.28 22.16 -0.98
N PHE A 500 -5.09 22.74 -0.86
CA PHE A 500 -4.04 22.18 -0.03
C PHE A 500 -4.43 22.16 1.45
N GLY A 501 -5.04 23.24 1.94
CA GLY A 501 -5.62 23.30 3.30
C GLY A 501 -6.69 22.24 3.52
N GLU A 502 -7.61 22.03 2.56
CA GLU A 502 -8.60 20.95 2.61
C GLU A 502 -7.93 19.57 2.78
N GLN A 503 -6.81 19.31 2.07
CA GLN A 503 -6.09 18.05 2.18
C GLN A 503 -5.40 17.90 3.54
N ILE A 504 -4.85 18.97 4.12
CA ILE A 504 -4.30 18.94 5.48
C ILE A 504 -5.38 18.62 6.50
N VAL A 505 -6.54 19.27 6.41
CA VAL A 505 -7.67 19.01 7.32
C VAL A 505 -8.13 17.56 7.21
N PHE A 506 -8.28 17.04 6.00
CA PHE A 506 -8.66 15.64 5.78
C PHE A 506 -7.60 14.68 6.36
N SER A 507 -6.33 14.90 6.02
CA SER A 507 -5.24 14.02 6.42
C SER A 507 -5.01 13.98 7.93
N SER A 508 -5.39 15.03 8.65
CA SER A 508 -5.23 15.12 10.11
C SER A 508 -5.97 14.01 10.88
N SER A 509 -7.01 13.42 10.28
CA SER A 509 -7.73 12.28 10.87
C SER A 509 -7.17 10.91 10.44
N TRP A 510 -6.38 10.85 9.37
CA TRP A 510 -5.95 9.60 8.75
C TRP A 510 -4.48 9.28 8.98
N ILE A 511 -3.61 10.30 9.00
CA ILE A 511 -2.17 10.13 9.12
C ILE A 511 -1.76 10.16 10.58
N THR A 512 -1.10 9.11 11.02
CA THR A 512 -0.49 9.00 12.33
C THR A 512 0.99 9.39 12.27
N TYR A 513 1.41 10.21 13.22
CA TYR A 513 2.80 10.57 13.45
C TYR A 513 3.20 10.10 14.84
N SER A 514 4.15 9.19 14.92
CA SER A 514 4.62 8.62 16.17
C SER A 514 6.00 9.14 16.55
N ASP A 515 6.36 9.03 17.83
CA ASP A 515 7.72 9.28 18.26
C ASP A 515 8.63 8.17 17.73
N LYS A 516 9.84 8.56 17.33
CA LYS A 516 10.83 7.59 16.87
C LYS A 516 11.27 6.72 18.04
N PRO A 517 11.15 5.38 17.97
CA PRO A 517 11.66 4.51 19.02
C PRO A 517 13.16 4.72 19.26
N GLU A 518 13.55 4.88 20.52
CA GLU A 518 14.96 5.09 20.91
C GLU A 518 15.78 3.80 20.82
N SER A 519 15.11 2.64 20.97
CA SER A 519 15.72 1.32 20.81
C SER A 519 16.10 1.06 19.35
N GLY A 520 17.11 0.25 19.10
CA GLY A 520 17.44 -0.23 17.75
C GLY A 520 16.35 -1.10 17.10
N TYR A 521 15.24 -1.30 17.77
CA TYR A 521 14.07 -2.05 17.30
C TYR A 521 13.03 -1.14 16.64
N LEU A 522 12.10 -1.76 15.91
CA LEU A 522 11.03 -1.07 15.22
C LEU A 522 10.00 -0.45 16.18
N TYR A 523 9.79 -1.08 17.33
CA TYR A 523 8.88 -0.65 18.39
C TYR A 523 9.61 -0.57 19.72
N ARG A 524 9.01 0.08 20.70
CA ARG A 524 9.55 0.08 22.08
C ARG A 524 9.61 -1.37 22.60
N GLU A 525 10.76 -1.75 23.14
CA GLU A 525 10.93 -3.07 23.73
C GLU A 525 10.20 -3.15 25.07
N PRO A 526 9.22 -4.10 25.24
CA PRO A 526 8.56 -4.32 26.51
C PRO A 526 9.51 -4.93 27.54
N GLU A 527 9.27 -4.68 28.82
CA GLU A 527 10.11 -5.19 29.93
C GLU A 527 10.20 -6.74 29.95
N TRP A 528 9.10 -7.41 29.59
CA TRP A 528 9.03 -8.88 29.53
C TRP A 528 9.81 -9.50 28.36
N MET A 529 10.21 -8.73 27.35
CA MET A 529 10.77 -9.26 26.09
C MET A 529 12.15 -9.89 26.27
N SER A 530 12.98 -9.37 27.17
CA SER A 530 14.32 -9.93 27.42
C SER A 530 14.24 -11.35 27.96
N GLU A 531 13.36 -11.59 28.92
CA GLU A 531 13.10 -12.91 29.51
C GLU A 531 12.47 -13.85 28.45
N PHE A 532 11.50 -13.36 27.74
CA PHE A 532 10.83 -14.09 26.65
C PHE A 532 11.83 -14.60 25.61
N ARG A 533 12.76 -13.75 25.14
CA ARG A 533 13.83 -14.18 24.22
C ARG A 533 14.73 -15.22 24.80
N GLY A 534 15.04 -15.10 26.10
CA GLY A 534 15.85 -16.08 26.82
C GLY A 534 15.24 -17.48 26.82
N HIS A 535 13.90 -17.56 26.99
CA HIS A 535 13.19 -18.84 26.97
C HIS A 535 13.09 -19.39 25.54
N VAL A 536 12.70 -18.57 24.56
CA VAL A 536 12.42 -19.02 23.18
C VAL A 536 13.69 -19.47 22.45
N GLY A 537 14.82 -18.78 22.65
CA GLY A 537 16.07 -19.10 21.96
C GLY A 537 15.94 -19.08 20.43
N ASP A 538 16.37 -20.17 19.76
CA ASP A 538 16.29 -20.34 18.30
C ASP A 538 14.97 -20.97 17.83
N GLY A 539 14.09 -21.34 18.76
CA GLY A 539 12.82 -21.99 18.46
C GLY A 539 11.79 -21.05 17.82
N ALA A 540 10.72 -21.64 17.31
CA ALA A 540 9.59 -20.87 16.81
C ALA A 540 8.43 -20.88 17.79
N VAL A 541 7.68 -19.76 17.79
CA VAL A 541 6.50 -19.54 18.63
C VAL A 541 5.23 -19.67 17.80
N VAL A 542 4.21 -20.34 18.32
CA VAL A 542 2.82 -20.29 17.83
C VAL A 542 2.01 -19.42 18.76
N ILE A 543 1.22 -18.51 18.18
CA ILE A 543 0.29 -17.67 18.93
C ILE A 543 -1.07 -18.31 18.94
N ILE A 544 -1.61 -18.53 20.13
CA ILE A 544 -2.96 -19.07 20.34
C ILE A 544 -3.87 -17.97 20.84
N ASN A 545 -4.76 -17.51 19.96
CA ASN A 545 -5.77 -16.53 20.24
C ASN A 545 -7.16 -17.16 20.03
N PRO A 546 -7.79 -17.74 21.05
CA PRO A 546 -9.08 -18.42 20.93
C PRO A 546 -10.24 -17.47 20.62
N HIS A 547 -10.09 -16.19 20.92
CA HIS A 547 -11.12 -15.18 20.66
C HIS A 547 -11.06 -14.65 19.23
N ASN A 548 -9.96 -14.94 18.50
CA ASN A 548 -9.73 -14.49 17.13
C ASN A 548 -9.98 -12.97 16.93
N ASP A 549 -9.76 -12.19 17.99
CA ASP A 549 -9.88 -10.75 17.99
C ASP A 549 -8.54 -10.07 17.68
N LEU A 550 -8.58 -8.80 17.31
CA LEU A 550 -7.38 -8.02 17.02
C LEU A 550 -6.58 -7.65 18.28
N ASP A 551 -7.19 -7.75 19.46
CA ASP A 551 -6.57 -7.33 20.71
C ASP A 551 -5.34 -8.18 21.10
N PHE A 552 -5.19 -9.39 20.56
CA PHE A 552 -4.06 -10.28 20.80
C PHE A 552 -3.31 -10.63 19.50
N LEU A 553 -3.26 -9.72 18.55
CA LEU A 553 -2.62 -9.93 17.26
C LEU A 553 -1.19 -9.36 17.23
N CYS A 554 -0.31 -9.96 18.02
CA CYS A 554 1.12 -9.63 17.99
C CYS A 554 1.90 -10.41 16.93
N THR A 555 1.23 -11.01 15.94
CA THR A 555 1.81 -12.03 15.06
C THR A 555 3.13 -11.64 14.41
N ASN A 556 3.19 -10.46 13.76
CA ASN A 556 4.43 -10.06 13.10
C ASN A 556 5.31 -9.15 13.98
N HIS A 557 4.80 -8.62 15.08
CA HIS A 557 5.58 -7.72 15.93
C HIS A 557 6.75 -8.42 16.61
N LEU A 558 6.54 -9.65 17.09
CA LEU A 558 7.61 -10.45 17.69
C LEU A 558 8.78 -10.69 16.73
N SER A 559 8.53 -10.76 15.43
CA SER A 559 9.58 -10.95 14.42
C SER A 559 10.58 -9.80 14.39
N THR A 560 10.16 -8.59 14.77
CA THR A 560 11.03 -7.40 14.79
C THR A 560 12.06 -7.44 15.94
N TYR A 561 11.82 -8.29 16.94
CA TYR A 561 12.76 -8.57 18.04
C TYR A 561 13.60 -9.84 17.81
N GLY A 562 13.56 -10.39 16.59
CA GLY A 562 14.31 -11.59 16.23
C GLY A 562 13.64 -12.90 16.66
N ILE A 563 12.40 -12.86 17.15
CA ILE A 563 11.62 -14.05 17.51
C ILE A 563 11.04 -14.67 16.25
N ARG A 564 11.18 -15.98 16.09
CA ARG A 564 10.61 -16.74 15.00
C ARG A 564 9.17 -17.12 15.29
N LEU A 565 8.32 -16.97 14.31
CA LEU A 565 6.91 -17.32 14.38
C LEU A 565 6.62 -18.46 13.40
N ALA A 566 5.94 -19.48 13.86
CA ALA A 566 5.42 -20.51 12.98
C ALA A 566 4.16 -20.06 12.23
N SER A 567 3.50 -19.02 12.72
CA SER A 567 2.42 -18.30 12.08
C SER A 567 2.87 -16.93 11.59
N GLY A 568 2.00 -16.22 10.89
CA GLY A 568 2.23 -14.84 10.47
C GLY A 568 0.92 -14.23 10.00
N TYR A 569 0.86 -12.91 9.94
CA TYR A 569 -0.28 -12.19 9.41
C TYR A 569 0.04 -11.69 8.01
N GLU A 570 -0.55 -12.33 7.01
CA GLU A 570 -0.47 -11.94 5.60
C GLU A 570 -1.86 -12.10 4.96
N THR A 571 -2.24 -11.16 4.11
CA THR A 571 -3.53 -11.19 3.42
C THR A 571 -3.61 -12.37 2.42
N VAL A 572 -2.49 -12.75 1.81
CA VAL A 572 -2.39 -13.87 0.87
C VAL A 572 -1.28 -14.79 1.32
N GLN A 573 -1.64 -15.91 1.93
CA GLN A 573 -0.69 -16.93 2.41
C GLN A 573 -0.42 -17.98 1.32
N PRO A 574 0.83 -18.42 1.15
CA PRO A 574 1.16 -19.56 0.29
C PRO A 574 0.45 -20.84 0.78
N LYS A 575 0.05 -21.71 -0.15
CA LYS A 575 -0.61 -23.00 0.20
C LYS A 575 0.25 -23.90 1.08
N TYR A 576 1.56 -23.85 0.94
CA TYR A 576 2.50 -24.65 1.74
C TYR A 576 2.66 -24.16 3.18
N LEU A 577 2.18 -22.94 3.49
CA LEU A 577 2.13 -22.39 4.85
C LEU A 577 0.78 -22.68 5.52
N ARG A 578 0.25 -23.89 5.40
CA ARG A 578 -0.97 -24.26 6.12
C ARG A 578 -0.76 -23.99 7.60
N PRO A 579 -1.70 -23.28 8.23
CA PRO A 579 -1.52 -22.85 9.61
C PRO A 579 -1.40 -24.06 10.51
N LEU A 580 -0.28 -24.17 11.20
CA LEU A 580 -0.12 -25.01 12.37
C LEU A 580 -1.03 -24.54 13.52
N SER A 581 -1.86 -23.52 13.25
CA SER A 581 -2.74 -22.83 14.20
C SER A 581 -4.07 -23.55 14.47
N ASP A 582 -4.37 -24.67 13.80
CA ASP A 582 -5.69 -25.33 13.96
C ASP A 582 -5.88 -26.05 15.30
N GLY A 583 -4.94 -25.88 16.25
CA GLY A 583 -5.10 -26.33 17.64
C GLY A 583 -5.11 -27.87 17.85
N HIS A 584 -4.94 -28.67 16.79
CA HIS A 584 -5.09 -30.12 16.82
C HIS A 584 -3.79 -30.91 16.78
N TYR A 585 -2.65 -30.25 16.95
CA TYR A 585 -1.36 -30.92 16.85
C TYR A 585 -0.84 -31.41 18.20
N HIS A 586 -0.32 -32.62 18.22
CA HIS A 586 0.38 -33.15 19.37
C HIS A 586 1.75 -32.46 19.56
N ARG A 587 2.25 -32.38 20.78
CA ARG A 587 3.58 -31.80 21.11
C ARG A 587 4.72 -32.27 20.22
N LYS A 588 4.70 -33.59 19.86
CA LYS A 588 5.69 -34.16 18.96
C LYS A 588 5.63 -33.52 17.56
N ASP A 589 4.42 -33.22 17.08
CA ASP A 589 4.22 -32.60 15.78
C ASP A 589 4.72 -31.18 15.77
N TYR A 590 4.47 -30.43 16.83
CA TYR A 590 5.02 -29.08 17.01
C TYR A 590 6.55 -29.11 17.07
N ALA A 591 7.16 -30.01 17.85
CA ALA A 591 8.62 -30.14 17.91
C ALA A 591 9.23 -30.44 16.54
N MET A 592 8.61 -31.37 15.76
CA MET A 592 9.06 -31.72 14.42
C MET A 592 8.83 -30.60 13.38
N ALA A 593 8.00 -29.63 13.67
CA ALA A 593 7.82 -28.41 12.89
C ALA A 593 8.72 -27.26 13.34
N GLY A 594 9.61 -27.49 14.33
CA GLY A 594 10.51 -26.46 14.87
C GLY A 594 9.86 -25.52 15.88
N ILE A 595 8.66 -25.88 16.39
CA ILE A 595 7.92 -25.06 17.35
C ILE A 595 8.34 -25.44 18.77
N SER A 596 8.93 -24.48 19.44
CA SER A 596 9.42 -24.63 20.82
C SER A 596 8.44 -24.12 21.86
N HIS A 597 7.62 -23.11 21.52
CA HIS A 597 6.77 -22.44 22.47
C HIS A 597 5.39 -22.12 21.93
N LEU A 598 4.41 -22.07 22.85
CA LEU A 598 3.07 -21.53 22.61
C LEU A 598 2.91 -20.23 23.41
N LEU A 599 2.48 -19.17 22.75
CA LEU A 599 2.08 -17.92 23.36
C LEU A 599 0.55 -17.88 23.41
N CYS A 600 -0.01 -17.99 24.61
CA CYS A 600 -1.44 -18.10 24.85
C CYS A 600 -1.98 -16.79 25.45
N ASP A 601 -3.13 -16.31 24.96
CA ASP A 601 -3.85 -15.18 25.53
C ASP A 601 -4.36 -15.50 26.95
N ALA A 602 -3.97 -14.67 27.93
CA ALA A 602 -4.34 -14.89 29.34
C ALA A 602 -5.87 -14.75 29.58
N ARG A 603 -6.58 -14.01 28.73
CA ARG A 603 -8.04 -13.87 28.84
C ARG A 603 -8.79 -15.18 28.63
N ALA A 604 -8.20 -16.12 27.92
CA ALA A 604 -8.74 -17.46 27.75
C ALA A 604 -8.60 -18.35 28.99
N GLY A 605 -7.96 -17.85 30.03
CA GLY A 605 -7.59 -18.62 31.20
C GLY A 605 -6.33 -19.45 30.98
N LYS A 606 -5.77 -19.98 32.05
CA LYS A 606 -4.56 -20.79 32.00
C LYS A 606 -4.81 -22.08 31.22
N PRO A 607 -4.14 -22.31 30.09
CA PRO A 607 -4.41 -23.48 29.27
C PRO A 607 -3.95 -24.75 29.99
N SER A 608 -4.85 -25.74 30.12
CA SER A 608 -4.51 -27.08 30.57
C SER A 608 -3.99 -27.90 29.40
N LEU A 609 -2.73 -27.69 29.03
CA LEU A 609 -2.07 -28.44 27.97
C LEU A 609 -1.13 -29.48 28.59
N ASP A 610 -1.57 -30.75 28.62
CA ASP A 610 -0.80 -31.85 29.21
C ASP A 610 0.61 -31.94 28.65
N GLY A 611 1.57 -31.84 29.56
CA GLY A 611 3.00 -32.00 29.31
C GLY A 611 3.69 -30.81 28.63
N TRP A 612 3.08 -29.63 28.59
CA TRP A 612 3.75 -28.37 28.33
C TRP A 612 4.21 -27.74 29.63
N ASN A 613 5.35 -27.07 29.62
CA ASN A 613 5.90 -26.40 30.81
C ASN A 613 5.56 -24.90 30.73
N LEU A 614 4.95 -24.36 31.79
CA LEU A 614 4.79 -22.92 31.91
C LEU A 614 6.13 -22.30 32.26
N VAL A 615 6.66 -21.42 31.42
CA VAL A 615 7.99 -20.78 31.63
C VAL A 615 7.91 -19.29 31.87
N GLN A 616 6.85 -18.62 31.41
CA GLN A 616 6.61 -17.22 31.72
C GLN A 616 5.11 -16.95 31.83
N GLU A 617 4.70 -16.12 32.79
CA GLU A 617 3.33 -15.71 33.03
C GLU A 617 3.27 -14.22 33.27
N THR A 618 2.37 -13.54 32.57
CA THR A 618 2.07 -12.12 32.73
C THR A 618 0.57 -11.92 32.83
N GLU A 619 0.12 -10.69 33.05
CA GLU A 619 -1.31 -10.38 33.04
C GLU A 619 -1.95 -10.60 31.65
N ASP A 620 -1.19 -10.51 30.57
CA ASP A 620 -1.65 -10.57 29.20
C ASP A 620 -1.45 -11.93 28.54
N PHE A 621 -0.45 -12.74 28.95
CA PHE A 621 -0.13 -14.00 28.28
C PHE A 621 0.49 -15.07 29.19
N PHE A 622 0.39 -16.32 28.73
CA PHE A 622 1.16 -17.47 29.20
C PHE A 622 2.11 -17.92 28.09
N LEU A 623 3.39 -18.13 28.42
CA LEU A 623 4.36 -18.76 27.55
C LEU A 623 4.60 -20.19 28.00
N LEU A 624 4.31 -21.14 27.13
CA LEU A 624 4.45 -22.57 27.38
C LEU A 624 5.57 -23.14 26.51
N GLU A 625 6.50 -23.86 27.13
CA GLU A 625 7.60 -24.56 26.50
C GLU A 625 7.21 -25.98 26.10
N ASN A 626 7.64 -26.42 24.93
CA ASN A 626 7.54 -27.81 24.49
C ASN A 626 8.76 -28.61 24.92
N PRO A 627 8.69 -29.48 25.96
CA PRO A 627 9.84 -30.24 26.42
C PRO A 627 10.37 -31.26 25.41
N LEU A 628 9.67 -31.51 24.30
CA LEU A 628 10.12 -32.39 23.22
C LEU A 628 10.95 -31.64 22.17
N TYR A 629 10.98 -30.30 22.21
CA TYR A 629 11.81 -29.52 21.30
C TYR A 629 13.32 -29.76 21.57
N ARG A 630 14.10 -29.99 20.53
CA ARG A 630 15.55 -30.32 20.61
C ARG A 630 16.42 -29.41 19.71
N GLY A 631 15.85 -28.36 19.12
CA GLY A 631 16.53 -27.48 18.17
C GLY A 631 15.90 -27.51 16.79
N ARG A 632 16.52 -26.81 15.84
CA ARG A 632 16.01 -26.67 14.48
C ARG A 632 16.78 -27.44 13.41
N TYR A 633 17.95 -27.92 13.75
CA TYR A 633 18.86 -28.59 12.82
C TYR A 633 19.16 -29.99 13.34
N PHE A 634 19.00 -30.99 12.50
CA PHE A 634 19.18 -32.40 12.86
C PHE A 634 19.94 -33.14 11.77
N VAL A 635 20.81 -34.04 12.18
CA VAL A 635 21.47 -34.96 11.28
C VAL A 635 21.04 -36.40 11.53
N ARG A 636 20.98 -37.20 10.49
CA ARG A 636 20.81 -38.64 10.56
C ARG A 636 22.12 -39.30 10.08
N THR A 637 22.78 -40.04 10.96
CA THR A 637 24.01 -40.77 10.68
C THR A 637 23.75 -42.25 10.40
N GLN A 638 24.74 -42.93 9.84
CA GLN A 638 24.64 -44.39 9.56
C GLN A 638 24.52 -45.24 10.84
N GLU A 639 25.19 -44.82 11.91
CA GLU A 639 25.28 -45.56 13.15
C GLU A 639 24.01 -45.50 13.99
N GLU A 640 23.24 -44.43 13.86
CA GLU A 640 22.08 -44.16 14.72
C GLU A 640 20.74 -44.69 14.18
N GLY A 641 20.74 -45.34 13.01
CA GLY A 641 19.49 -45.87 12.42
C GLY A 641 18.48 -44.80 12.07
N ASN A 642 17.33 -44.79 12.74
CA ASN A 642 16.26 -43.78 12.51
C ASN A 642 16.30 -42.62 13.52
N HIS A 643 17.33 -42.48 14.31
CA HIS A 643 17.46 -41.38 15.25
C HIS A 643 18.09 -40.14 14.59
N PHE A 644 17.56 -38.98 14.95
CA PHE A 644 18.09 -37.67 14.52
C PHE A 644 18.79 -37.01 15.70
N SER A 645 20.05 -36.66 15.53
CA SER A 645 20.84 -35.93 16.51
C SER A 645 20.86 -34.44 16.20
N PRO A 646 20.67 -33.54 17.22
CA PRO A 646 20.69 -32.11 16.99
C PRO A 646 22.09 -31.64 16.62
N VAL A 647 22.15 -30.65 15.73
CA VAL A 647 23.36 -29.91 15.37
C VAL A 647 23.10 -28.41 15.46
N VAL A 648 24.15 -27.63 15.59
CA VAL A 648 24.07 -26.17 15.64
C VAL A 648 24.70 -25.61 14.36
N PRO A 649 24.10 -24.63 13.71
CA PRO A 649 24.73 -23.98 12.57
C PRO A 649 25.96 -23.18 13.02
N ASP A 650 27.01 -23.20 12.20
CA ASP A 650 28.20 -22.42 12.47
C ASP A 650 27.92 -20.93 12.39
N TRP A 651 27.08 -20.55 11.42
CA TRP A 651 26.52 -19.20 11.28
C TRP A 651 25.29 -19.22 10.37
N ARG A 652 24.47 -18.17 10.48
CA ARG A 652 23.37 -17.94 9.56
C ARG A 652 23.15 -16.45 9.29
N THR A 653 22.62 -16.17 8.12
CA THR A 653 22.01 -14.90 7.75
C THR A 653 20.54 -15.13 7.38
N ASN A 654 19.86 -14.12 6.86
CA ASN A 654 18.50 -14.32 6.39
C ASN A 654 18.42 -15.31 5.22
N ASN A 655 19.37 -15.23 4.29
CA ASN A 655 19.36 -16.02 3.05
C ASN A 655 20.36 -17.19 3.04
N LYS A 656 21.17 -17.37 4.07
CA LYS A 656 22.21 -18.40 4.11
C LYS A 656 22.26 -19.08 5.47
N ILE A 657 22.55 -20.38 5.44
CA ILE A 657 22.76 -21.20 6.63
C ILE A 657 23.99 -22.06 6.37
N HIS A 658 24.98 -21.96 7.24
CA HIS A 658 26.19 -22.78 7.19
C HIS A 658 26.21 -23.76 8.36
N VAL A 659 26.33 -25.05 8.04
CA VAL A 659 26.33 -26.13 9.04
C VAL A 659 27.46 -27.09 8.76
N THR A 660 28.28 -27.37 9.78
CA THR A 660 29.25 -28.45 9.72
C THR A 660 28.63 -29.71 10.33
N VAL A 661 28.49 -30.75 9.54
CA VAL A 661 27.89 -32.02 9.94
C VAL A 661 28.94 -33.07 10.24
N PRO A 662 28.72 -33.99 11.23
CA PRO A 662 29.66 -35.04 11.60
C PRO A 662 29.86 -36.07 10.47
N PRO A 663 30.96 -36.87 10.54
CA PRO A 663 31.20 -37.96 9.60
C PRO A 663 30.04 -38.97 9.58
N GLY A 664 29.79 -39.61 8.44
CA GLY A 664 28.72 -40.59 8.28
C GLY A 664 27.31 -40.00 8.24
N THR A 665 27.16 -38.67 8.17
CA THR A 665 25.85 -38.01 8.02
C THR A 665 25.27 -38.32 6.64
N LYS A 666 24.05 -38.85 6.61
CA LYS A 666 23.29 -39.11 5.38
C LYS A 666 22.30 -38.00 5.03
N GLU A 667 21.74 -37.39 6.04
CA GLU A 667 20.70 -36.36 5.90
C GLU A 667 20.89 -35.23 6.91
N LEU A 668 20.68 -33.99 6.46
CA LEU A 668 20.53 -32.82 7.30
C LEU A 668 19.10 -32.30 7.13
N SER A 669 18.35 -32.27 8.23
CA SER A 669 17.04 -31.71 8.30
C SER A 669 17.10 -30.31 8.92
N VAL A 670 16.55 -29.31 8.24
CA VAL A 670 16.43 -27.94 8.70
C VAL A 670 14.96 -27.60 8.85
N LEU A 671 14.52 -27.32 10.09
CA LEU A 671 13.13 -27.01 10.41
C LEU A 671 12.78 -25.57 10.04
N GLU A 672 12.84 -25.29 8.76
CA GLU A 672 12.50 -24.04 8.10
C GLU A 672 11.65 -24.37 6.86
N SER A 673 10.71 -23.51 6.50
CA SER A 673 9.80 -23.77 5.38
C SER A 673 10.56 -24.03 4.08
N TYR A 674 10.21 -25.12 3.38
CA TYR A 674 10.81 -25.43 2.11
C TYR A 674 10.24 -24.55 1.00
N SER A 675 11.13 -23.98 0.22
CA SER A 675 10.83 -23.32 -1.06
C SER A 675 11.79 -23.80 -2.14
N LYS A 676 11.33 -23.83 -3.39
CA LYS A 676 12.16 -24.19 -4.56
C LYS A 676 13.37 -23.26 -4.75
N GLY A 677 13.42 -22.14 -4.05
CA GLY A 677 14.53 -21.20 -4.07
C GLY A 677 15.74 -21.64 -3.23
N TRP A 678 15.60 -22.61 -2.34
CA TRP A 678 16.71 -23.14 -1.57
C TRP A 678 17.62 -24.03 -2.41
N SER A 679 18.92 -23.89 -2.24
CA SER A 679 19.97 -24.75 -2.77
C SER A 679 20.97 -25.11 -1.67
N ALA A 680 21.60 -26.26 -1.76
CA ALA A 680 22.67 -26.68 -0.84
C ALA A 680 23.92 -27.02 -1.60
N ARG A 681 25.08 -26.69 -1.03
CA ARG A 681 26.40 -27.05 -1.56
C ARG A 681 27.30 -27.55 -0.45
N SER A 682 28.15 -28.54 -0.80
CA SER A 682 29.23 -28.97 0.07
C SER A 682 30.35 -27.91 0.16
N GLY A 683 31.21 -28.00 1.17
CA GLY A 683 32.41 -27.15 1.26
C GLY A 683 33.36 -27.27 0.07
N LYS A 684 33.23 -28.34 -0.75
CA LYS A 684 33.94 -28.52 -2.04
C LYS A 684 33.22 -27.84 -3.22
N GLY A 685 32.05 -27.23 -3.01
CA GLY A 685 31.27 -26.56 -4.03
C GLY A 685 30.31 -27.46 -4.80
N GLU A 686 30.23 -28.76 -4.48
CA GLU A 686 29.30 -29.71 -5.11
C GLU A 686 27.87 -29.44 -4.70
N GLU A 687 26.92 -29.48 -5.65
CA GLU A 687 25.49 -29.32 -5.36
C GLU A 687 24.98 -30.58 -4.65
N LEU A 688 24.25 -30.36 -3.54
CA LEU A 688 23.64 -31.40 -2.75
C LEU A 688 22.12 -31.46 -3.07
N PRO A 689 21.56 -32.68 -3.23
CA PRO A 689 20.13 -32.82 -3.45
C PRO A 689 19.31 -32.29 -2.27
N LEU A 690 18.24 -31.58 -2.58
CA LEU A 690 17.27 -31.03 -1.61
C LEU A 690 15.89 -31.61 -1.84
N SER A 691 15.16 -31.85 -0.76
CA SER A 691 13.77 -32.24 -0.78
C SER A 691 12.99 -31.52 0.33
N SER A 692 11.68 -31.57 0.27
CA SER A 692 10.82 -31.21 1.42
C SER A 692 10.50 -32.44 2.25
N THR A 693 10.46 -32.29 3.56
CA THR A 693 9.84 -33.30 4.42
C THR A 693 8.32 -33.30 4.24
N GLU A 694 7.61 -34.30 4.78
CA GLU A 694 6.15 -34.34 4.82
C GLU A 694 5.52 -33.11 5.53
N ARG A 695 6.30 -32.41 6.34
CA ARG A 695 5.91 -31.19 7.07
C ARG A 695 6.51 -29.91 6.48
N TYR A 696 6.87 -29.96 5.18
CA TYR A 696 7.39 -28.81 4.43
C TYR A 696 8.70 -28.20 4.95
N SER A 697 9.46 -28.93 5.77
CA SER A 697 10.81 -28.53 6.18
C SER A 697 11.85 -28.92 5.14
N ILE A 698 13.03 -28.27 5.19
CA ILE A 698 14.12 -28.54 4.26
C ILE A 698 14.84 -29.82 4.66
N LEU A 699 15.04 -30.73 3.68
CA LEU A 699 15.85 -31.94 3.84
C LEU A 699 16.98 -31.94 2.82
N VAL A 700 18.22 -32.03 3.29
CA VAL A 700 19.44 -32.11 2.46
C VAL A 700 19.99 -33.54 2.52
N PHE A 701 20.19 -34.14 1.36
CA PHE A 701 20.87 -35.43 1.25
C PHE A 701 22.38 -35.20 1.18
N VAL A 702 23.12 -35.78 2.12
CA VAL A 702 24.56 -35.61 2.27
C VAL A 702 25.26 -36.85 1.71
N PRO A 703 26.22 -36.71 0.80
CA PRO A 703 27.02 -37.81 0.34
C PRO A 703 27.80 -38.46 1.50
N ASP A 704 27.97 -39.76 1.46
CA ASP A 704 28.70 -40.51 2.47
C ASP A 704 30.15 -40.01 2.56
N SER A 705 30.56 -39.59 3.75
CA SER A 705 31.92 -39.03 3.99
C SER A 705 32.42 -39.50 5.35
N GLU A 706 33.67 -40.01 5.34
CA GLU A 706 34.43 -40.34 6.58
C GLU A 706 34.92 -39.08 7.32
N GLN A 707 34.79 -37.90 6.75
CA GLN A 707 35.20 -36.63 7.35
C GLN A 707 33.99 -35.75 7.56
N GLN A 708 34.15 -34.74 8.45
CA GLN A 708 33.17 -33.69 8.61
C GLN A 708 32.91 -33.00 7.27
N THR A 709 31.64 -32.70 7.02
CA THR A 709 31.19 -32.05 5.78
C THR A 709 30.57 -30.70 6.10
N GLU A 710 31.14 -29.65 5.51
CA GLU A 710 30.54 -28.32 5.55
C GLU A 710 29.41 -28.25 4.51
N ILE A 711 28.26 -27.70 4.90
CA ILE A 711 27.08 -27.55 4.06
C ILE A 711 26.66 -26.08 4.11
N LEU A 712 26.60 -25.46 2.94
CA LEU A 712 26.04 -24.11 2.77
C LEU A 712 24.68 -24.22 2.06
N LEU A 713 23.61 -23.92 2.82
CA LEU A 713 22.30 -23.67 2.23
C LEU A 713 22.19 -22.20 1.85
N GLN A 714 21.64 -21.93 0.67
CA GLN A 714 21.44 -20.58 0.17
C GLN A 714 20.09 -20.45 -0.51
N TYR A 715 19.35 -19.39 -0.16
CA TYR A 715 18.09 -19.06 -0.79
C TYR A 715 18.29 -18.06 -1.93
N HIS A 716 17.67 -18.34 -3.06
CA HIS A 716 17.48 -17.41 -4.17
C HIS A 716 16.05 -17.52 -4.67
N THR A 717 15.47 -16.42 -5.11
CA THR A 717 14.14 -16.45 -5.70
C THR A 717 14.10 -17.42 -6.89
N PRO A 718 13.11 -18.34 -6.94
CA PRO A 718 12.98 -19.29 -8.06
C PRO A 718 12.91 -18.55 -9.40
N TYR A 719 13.49 -19.17 -10.45
CA TYR A 719 13.49 -18.63 -11.83
C TYR A 719 14.22 -17.29 -12.02
N ARG A 720 14.91 -16.77 -11.00
CA ARG A 720 15.58 -15.46 -11.03
C ARG A 720 16.49 -15.29 -12.26
N GLY A 721 17.33 -16.26 -12.57
CA GLY A 721 18.21 -16.19 -13.75
C GLY A 721 17.46 -16.06 -15.07
N TRP A 722 16.34 -16.74 -15.19
CA TRP A 722 15.51 -16.74 -16.39
C TRP A 722 14.82 -15.39 -16.62
N TYR A 723 14.08 -14.89 -15.64
CA TYR A 723 13.36 -13.64 -15.86
C TYR A 723 14.30 -12.43 -15.93
N TYR A 724 15.41 -12.38 -15.18
CA TYR A 724 16.38 -11.29 -15.32
C TYR A 724 17.12 -11.33 -16.67
N SER A 725 17.33 -12.49 -17.26
CA SER A 725 17.86 -12.59 -18.62
C SER A 725 16.93 -11.98 -19.66
N ILE A 726 15.62 -12.23 -19.54
CA ILE A 726 14.60 -11.62 -20.40
C ILE A 726 14.55 -10.10 -20.17
N MET A 727 14.47 -9.67 -18.91
CA MET A 727 14.42 -8.23 -18.56
C MET A 727 15.66 -7.50 -19.07
N GLY A 728 16.86 -8.10 -18.92
CA GLY A 728 18.12 -7.59 -19.43
C GLY A 728 18.14 -7.49 -20.96
N GLY A 729 17.64 -8.51 -21.65
CA GLY A 729 17.47 -8.50 -23.11
C GLY A 729 16.54 -7.37 -23.59
N ILE A 730 15.40 -7.17 -22.93
CA ILE A 730 14.50 -6.06 -23.24
C ILE A 730 15.14 -4.70 -22.93
N ALA A 731 15.83 -4.56 -21.80
CA ALA A 731 16.55 -3.33 -21.47
C ALA A 731 17.61 -2.99 -22.54
N LEU A 732 18.40 -3.98 -22.97
CA LEU A 732 19.37 -3.83 -24.05
C LEU A 732 18.69 -3.45 -25.38
N PHE A 733 17.59 -4.11 -25.75
CA PHE A 733 16.80 -3.75 -26.94
C PHE A 733 16.35 -2.28 -26.89
N LEU A 734 15.86 -1.81 -25.75
CA LEU A 734 15.45 -0.43 -25.58
C LEU A 734 16.62 0.55 -25.67
N LEU A 735 17.79 0.22 -25.10
CA LEU A 735 19.00 1.04 -25.20
C LEU A 735 19.49 1.14 -26.65
N VAL A 736 19.54 0.03 -27.38
CA VAL A 736 19.88 0.02 -28.83
C VAL A 736 18.89 0.85 -29.63
N THR A 737 17.59 0.70 -29.36
CA THR A 737 16.52 1.48 -30.00
C THR A 737 16.69 2.98 -29.74
N ALA A 738 17.01 3.37 -28.49
CA ALA A 738 17.30 4.76 -28.11
C ALA A 738 18.48 5.32 -28.88
N PHE A 739 19.58 4.55 -28.96
CA PHE A 739 20.79 4.95 -29.67
C PHE A 739 20.54 5.13 -31.18
N LEU A 740 19.84 4.19 -31.81
CA LEU A 740 19.47 4.28 -33.22
C LEU A 740 18.55 5.48 -33.52
N GLN A 741 17.55 5.70 -32.69
CA GLN A 741 16.67 6.88 -32.80
C GLN A 741 17.45 8.18 -32.66
N ARG A 742 18.42 8.27 -31.74
CA ARG A 742 19.30 9.43 -31.58
C ARG A 742 20.15 9.68 -32.84
N ARG A 743 20.77 8.62 -33.40
CA ARG A 743 21.55 8.73 -34.66
C ARG A 743 20.74 9.22 -35.84
N ILE A 744 19.50 8.71 -35.98
CA ILE A 744 18.60 9.15 -37.05
C ILE A 744 18.23 10.63 -36.86
N ASN A 745 17.92 11.06 -35.66
CA ASN A 745 17.61 12.47 -35.38
C ASN A 745 18.76 13.42 -35.65
N ILE A 746 20.01 13.00 -35.34
CA ILE A 746 21.23 13.77 -35.68
C ILE A 746 21.37 13.89 -37.19
N LYS A 747 21.24 12.77 -37.95
CA LYS A 747 21.37 12.77 -39.42
C LYS A 747 20.29 13.56 -40.13
N THR A 748 19.09 13.67 -39.55
CA THR A 748 17.95 14.40 -40.13
C THR A 748 17.82 15.85 -39.67
N GLY A 749 18.77 16.38 -38.89
CA GLY A 749 18.76 17.76 -38.39
C GLY A 749 17.56 18.08 -37.46
N LYS A 750 16.89 17.07 -36.91
CA LYS A 750 15.70 17.23 -36.04
C LYS A 750 16.03 17.40 -34.57
N MET A 751 17.26 17.79 -34.22
CA MET A 751 17.61 18.25 -32.89
C MET A 751 17.55 19.76 -32.86
N GLY A 752 16.43 20.27 -32.42
CA GLY A 752 16.15 21.67 -32.08
C GLY A 752 15.26 21.71 -30.86
#